data_68a1733170b51348c0ec8a1bea3480ff
#
_entry.id   68a1733170b51348c0ec8a1bea3480ff
#
_cell.length_a   1.000
_cell.length_b   1.000
_cell.length_c   1.000
_cell.angle_alpha   90.00
_cell.angle_beta   90.00
_cell.angle_gamma   90.00
#
_symmetry.space_group_name_H-M   'P 1'
#
loop_
_entity.id
_entity.type
_entity.pdbx_description
1 polymer ?
#
loop_
_entity_poly.entity_id
_entity_poly.type
_entity_poly.pdbx_seq_one_letter_code
_entity_poly.pdbx_strand_id
1 'polypeptide(L)'
;MKKIILFLSVTIFSSNLFAQPFSKTEISRWENQSKNVTIIRDNYGVPHIYGKTDADAVFGLMYAQCEDDFKRVEMNYVDKLGRVSEVEGEGLLSWDLLSRMIFDSADAVKDYNMAPAWLKKLCNAFADGINYYLYKNTGTKPALLTRFKPWYPLLWTDGSINAVNIADITEKEFNEFYFKNNAFTSFKKEDKEEILTGSNGFAFAPKITASGNAILYINPHVTFYFRPEVHIVSEEGLNAYGAVTWGQFFVYQGFNEHCGWMHTSSGVDAADTYIENIFKKNNSLMYQYDNGSRLVTTKKIILKYRGQGNALSSKTITALYTQHGPLMANRNGQVLSLRADNRLMNGLIQCWQRNKAKSFTDFKKTLDLKGNISNNTVYADAEGNIGYWHGNRIPVRDPKYDWTRAVDGTIKATEWTGQHPINEIVQSINPSNGWLQNCNSTPFTVAGDNSPKKINYPAYMAPDGENFRGINAVRVLSEEKKYTLDKVIKAGYDTRLTAFEILVPALINAFHKKDFTNYPIEDFKQVEEMITILEKWNYRCGENSVATTLAVEWAQKLLPMINKAGGVDDQVEKTKHFAANAPAGELVDSMLATIKELQNKFGKWQIPWGEINRFQRISSDIDSKFDDSKPSIPVGFVSSTWGMLPSYSSKTFPGTKKRYGVNGNSFICAVEFGKKVTAKSLLAGGESGDPNSKHFFDQGLMYSKGQFKDVLFYKEDVLKHVERTYHPGEK
;
A
#
# COMPACT_ATOMS: atom_id res chain seq x y z
N MET A 1 -29.13 -24.07 78.52
CA MET A 1 -29.62 -23.07 77.63
C MET A 1 -28.49 -22.67 76.62
N LYS A 2 -28.51 -23.27 75.45
CA LYS A 2 -27.53 -22.97 74.40
C LYS A 2 -28.11 -21.85 73.51
N LYS A 3 -27.44 -20.69 73.45
CA LYS A 3 -27.78 -19.60 72.52
C LYS A 3 -27.19 -19.90 71.15
N ILE A 4 -28.06 -20.06 70.17
CA ILE A 4 -27.70 -20.17 68.75
C ILE A 4 -27.61 -18.71 68.22
N ILE A 5 -26.41 -18.27 67.77
CA ILE A 5 -26.19 -17.02 67.08
C ILE A 5 -26.27 -17.31 65.57
N LEU A 6 -27.32 -16.77 64.93
CA LEU A 6 -27.52 -16.86 63.48
C LEU A 6 -26.71 -15.77 62.81
N PHE A 7 -25.65 -16.12 62.04
CA PHE A 7 -24.90 -15.21 61.19
C PHE A 7 -25.66 -15.03 59.86
N LEU A 8 -26.23 -13.88 59.65
CA LEU A 8 -26.80 -13.49 58.37
C LEU A 8 -25.66 -12.96 57.47
N SER A 9 -25.17 -13.77 56.51
CA SER A 9 -24.24 -13.33 55.50
C SER A 9 -24.98 -12.53 54.42
N VAL A 10 -24.85 -11.23 54.45
CA VAL A 10 -25.29 -10.32 53.35
C VAL A 10 -24.29 -10.43 52.23
N THR A 11 -24.61 -11.18 51.19
CA THR A 11 -23.85 -11.19 49.92
C THR A 11 -24.18 -9.89 49.15
N ILE A 12 -23.26 -8.92 49.24
CA ILE A 12 -23.33 -7.71 48.40
C ILE A 12 -22.91 -8.14 47.01
N PHE A 13 -23.89 -8.31 46.12
CA PHE A 13 -23.65 -8.33 44.67
C PHE A 13 -23.20 -6.94 44.26
N SER A 14 -21.89 -6.69 44.18
CA SER A 14 -21.36 -5.57 43.48
C SER A 14 -21.57 -5.82 41.99
N SER A 15 -22.69 -5.35 41.44
CA SER A 15 -22.85 -5.13 40.00
C SER A 15 -21.79 -4.09 39.60
N ASN A 16 -20.71 -4.57 38.98
CA ASN A 16 -19.81 -3.69 38.23
C ASN A 16 -20.63 -3.03 37.12
N LEU A 17 -21.23 -1.88 37.43
CA LEU A 17 -21.68 -0.92 36.42
C LEU A 17 -20.42 -0.47 35.69
N PHE A 18 -20.03 -1.17 34.63
CA PHE A 18 -19.14 -0.59 33.64
C PHE A 18 -19.86 0.65 33.13
N ALA A 19 -19.42 1.83 33.57
CA ALA A 19 -19.89 3.08 33.05
C ALA A 19 -19.77 3.00 31.52
N GLN A 20 -20.88 3.20 30.80
CA GLN A 20 -20.84 3.24 29.34
C GLN A 20 -19.77 4.27 28.92
N PRO A 21 -18.84 3.94 28.03
CA PRO A 21 -17.73 4.82 27.67
C PRO A 21 -18.21 6.11 26.96
N PHE A 22 -19.51 6.24 26.68
CA PHE A 22 -20.14 7.34 25.95
C PHE A 22 -21.26 7.99 26.76
N SER A 23 -21.32 9.32 26.71
CA SER A 23 -22.35 10.11 27.39
C SER A 23 -23.70 10.02 26.66
N LYS A 24 -24.81 10.24 27.41
CA LYS A 24 -26.14 10.30 26.83
C LYS A 24 -26.26 11.38 25.74
N THR A 25 -25.57 12.51 25.89
CA THR A 25 -25.57 13.60 24.91
C THR A 25 -24.87 13.17 23.61
N GLU A 26 -23.74 12.45 23.66
CA GLU A 26 -23.08 11.90 22.49
C GLU A 26 -23.98 10.90 21.78
N ILE A 27 -24.55 9.96 22.52
CA ILE A 27 -25.46 8.93 21.96
C ILE A 27 -26.65 9.60 21.25
N SER A 28 -27.33 10.54 21.89
CA SER A 28 -28.47 11.23 21.28
C SER A 28 -28.08 12.01 20.01
N ARG A 29 -26.89 12.60 20.00
CA ARG A 29 -26.37 13.27 18.80
C ARG A 29 -26.14 12.28 17.66
N TRP A 30 -25.52 11.12 17.92
CA TRP A 30 -25.27 10.07 16.92
C TRP A 30 -26.58 9.45 16.39
N GLU A 31 -27.56 9.20 17.26
CA GLU A 31 -28.88 8.70 16.87
C GLU A 31 -29.66 9.70 15.99
N ASN A 32 -29.46 11.00 16.21
CA ASN A 32 -30.01 12.01 15.32
C ASN A 32 -29.26 12.11 13.99
N GLN A 33 -27.94 11.99 14.02
CA GLN A 33 -27.10 12.01 12.82
C GLN A 33 -27.36 10.77 11.93
N SER A 34 -27.54 9.60 12.53
CA SER A 34 -27.80 8.35 11.79
C SER A 34 -29.04 8.44 10.89
N LYS A 35 -30.07 9.17 11.31
CA LYS A 35 -31.29 9.41 10.51
C LYS A 35 -31.07 10.21 9.22
N ASN A 36 -29.98 10.94 9.14
CA ASN A 36 -29.57 11.69 7.94
C ASN A 36 -28.72 10.84 6.96
N VAL A 37 -28.49 9.56 7.29
CA VAL A 37 -27.64 8.66 6.50
C VAL A 37 -28.45 7.45 6.08
N THR A 38 -28.42 7.12 4.80
CA THR A 38 -28.92 5.83 4.29
C THR A 38 -27.74 5.04 3.74
N ILE A 39 -27.58 3.80 4.18
CA ILE A 39 -26.61 2.85 3.63
C ILE A 39 -27.38 1.79 2.85
N ILE A 40 -27.00 1.62 1.58
CA ILE A 40 -27.51 0.55 0.72
C ILE A 40 -26.35 -0.38 0.43
N ARG A 41 -26.47 -1.65 0.82
CA ARG A 41 -25.55 -2.70 0.41
C ARG A 41 -26.05 -3.31 -0.89
N ASP A 42 -25.18 -3.42 -1.88
CA ASP A 42 -25.50 -4.11 -3.13
C ASP A 42 -25.25 -5.63 -3.03
N ASN A 43 -25.48 -6.33 -4.12
CA ASN A 43 -25.35 -7.79 -4.20
C ASN A 43 -23.89 -8.32 -4.08
N TYR A 44 -22.88 -7.44 -4.01
CA TYR A 44 -21.47 -7.74 -3.67
C TYR A 44 -21.07 -7.19 -2.28
N GLY A 45 -22.02 -6.66 -1.54
CA GLY A 45 -21.83 -6.09 -0.21
C GLY A 45 -21.22 -4.69 -0.21
N VAL A 46 -20.97 -4.09 -1.39
CA VAL A 46 -20.42 -2.73 -1.48
C VAL A 46 -21.38 -1.73 -0.82
N PRO A 47 -20.90 -0.91 0.15
CA PRO A 47 -21.73 0.09 0.79
C PRO A 47 -21.87 1.34 -0.09
N HIS A 48 -23.11 1.67 -0.46
CA HIS A 48 -23.48 2.95 -1.06
C HIS A 48 -24.04 3.84 0.05
N ILE A 49 -23.28 4.85 0.46
CA ILE A 49 -23.59 5.74 1.59
C ILE A 49 -24.17 7.04 1.06
N TYR A 50 -25.39 7.38 1.48
CA TYR A 50 -26.08 8.64 1.13
C TYR A 50 -26.27 9.48 2.40
N GLY A 51 -25.57 10.60 2.51
CA GLY A 51 -25.67 11.55 3.61
C GLY A 51 -26.28 12.89 3.18
N LYS A 52 -27.00 13.58 4.07
CA LYS A 52 -27.49 14.94 3.81
C LYS A 52 -26.33 15.95 3.71
N THR A 53 -25.30 15.78 4.54
CA THR A 53 -24.10 16.61 4.52
C THR A 53 -22.86 15.74 4.27
N ASP A 54 -21.74 16.36 3.94
CA ASP A 54 -20.45 15.67 3.87
C ASP A 54 -20.11 14.95 5.19
N ALA A 55 -20.41 15.60 6.32
CA ALA A 55 -20.19 15.01 7.64
C ALA A 55 -21.12 13.80 7.91
N ASP A 56 -22.38 13.85 7.46
CA ASP A 56 -23.27 12.69 7.57
C ASP A 56 -22.80 11.53 6.70
N ALA A 57 -22.32 11.81 5.48
CA ALA A 57 -21.75 10.78 4.61
C ALA A 57 -20.48 10.15 5.22
N VAL A 58 -19.58 10.95 5.82
CA VAL A 58 -18.41 10.43 6.55
C VAL A 58 -18.82 9.59 7.76
N PHE A 59 -19.81 10.02 8.54
CA PHE A 59 -20.33 9.23 9.67
C PHE A 59 -20.82 7.84 9.20
N GLY A 60 -21.60 7.80 8.12
CA GLY A 60 -22.09 6.55 7.53
C GLY A 60 -20.98 5.67 6.98
N LEU A 61 -19.97 6.27 6.28
CA LEU A 61 -18.83 5.55 5.74
C LEU A 61 -18.00 4.87 6.84
N MET A 62 -17.78 5.58 7.95
CA MET A 62 -17.00 5.02 9.05
C MET A 62 -17.77 3.92 9.79
N TYR A 63 -19.08 4.07 9.91
CA TYR A 63 -19.95 3.02 10.45
C TYR A 63 -19.91 1.76 9.57
N ALA A 64 -20.09 1.90 8.26
CA ALA A 64 -20.07 0.79 7.31
C ALA A 64 -18.73 0.06 7.27
N GLN A 65 -17.60 0.78 7.29
CA GLN A 65 -16.27 0.16 7.36
C GLN A 65 -16.09 -0.67 8.64
N CYS A 66 -16.63 -0.21 9.77
CA CYS A 66 -16.58 -0.96 11.02
C CYS A 66 -17.47 -2.21 11.00
N GLU A 67 -18.60 -2.20 10.27
CA GLU A 67 -19.41 -3.40 10.05
C GLU A 67 -18.63 -4.44 9.24
N ASP A 68 -17.88 -4.00 8.23
CA ASP A 68 -17.13 -4.89 7.35
C ASP A 68 -15.86 -5.43 8.01
N ASP A 69 -15.03 -4.56 8.63
CA ASP A 69 -13.79 -5.00 9.28
C ASP A 69 -13.29 -4.00 10.35
N PHE A 70 -13.97 -3.95 11.48
CA PHE A 70 -13.56 -3.11 12.62
C PHE A 70 -12.12 -3.39 13.06
N LYS A 71 -11.68 -4.66 13.02
CA LYS A 71 -10.34 -5.05 13.46
C LYS A 71 -9.25 -4.35 12.66
N ARG A 72 -9.40 -4.26 11.33
CA ARG A 72 -8.44 -3.53 10.48
C ARG A 72 -8.54 -2.02 10.68
N VAL A 73 -9.75 -1.47 10.83
CA VAL A 73 -9.94 -0.05 11.17
C VAL A 73 -9.20 0.28 12.47
N GLU A 74 -9.37 -0.51 13.52
CA GLU A 74 -8.72 -0.31 14.81
C GLU A 74 -7.20 -0.41 14.70
N MET A 75 -6.69 -1.51 14.14
CA MET A 75 -5.24 -1.78 14.09
C MET A 75 -4.48 -0.75 13.25
N ASN A 76 -5.10 -0.20 12.19
CA ASN A 76 -4.51 0.89 11.44
C ASN A 76 -4.30 2.14 12.32
N TYR A 77 -5.24 2.44 13.23
CA TYR A 77 -5.05 3.57 14.17
C TYR A 77 -4.14 3.23 15.36
N VAL A 78 -4.11 1.97 15.81
CA VAL A 78 -3.11 1.51 16.79
C VAL A 78 -1.69 1.72 16.24
N ASP A 79 -1.49 1.39 14.96
CA ASP A 79 -0.24 1.62 14.23
C ASP A 79 0.12 3.11 14.15
N LYS A 80 -0.81 3.95 13.68
CA LYS A 80 -0.55 5.39 13.53
C LYS A 80 -0.37 6.14 14.86
N LEU A 81 -0.90 5.60 15.95
CA LEU A 81 -0.67 6.09 17.30
C LEU A 81 0.70 5.68 17.88
N GLY A 82 1.45 4.80 17.20
CA GLY A 82 2.69 4.21 17.75
C GLY A 82 2.40 3.42 19.02
N ARG A 83 1.41 2.49 18.98
CA ARG A 83 0.93 1.70 20.10
C ARG A 83 0.78 0.21 19.78
N VAL A 84 1.38 -0.25 18.68
CA VAL A 84 1.28 -1.65 18.25
C VAL A 84 1.87 -2.60 19.30
N SER A 85 2.94 -2.17 20.00
CA SER A 85 3.56 -2.95 21.08
C SER A 85 2.61 -3.25 22.25
N GLU A 86 1.58 -2.42 22.48
CA GLU A 86 0.57 -2.66 23.51
C GLU A 86 -0.35 -3.86 23.14
N VAL A 87 -0.42 -4.20 21.85
CA VAL A 87 -1.23 -5.32 21.34
C VAL A 87 -0.37 -6.54 21.01
N GLU A 88 0.73 -6.35 20.29
CA GLU A 88 1.54 -7.41 19.70
C GLU A 88 2.83 -7.73 20.45
N GLY A 89 3.20 -6.91 21.44
CA GLY A 89 4.33 -7.17 22.33
C GLY A 89 5.60 -6.35 22.06
N GLU A 90 6.64 -6.62 22.84
CA GLU A 90 7.88 -5.85 22.95
C GLU A 90 8.64 -5.73 21.61
N GLY A 91 8.52 -6.73 20.72
CA GLY A 91 9.23 -6.78 19.44
C GLY A 91 8.98 -5.58 18.52
N LEU A 92 7.89 -4.82 18.72
CA LEU A 92 7.50 -3.68 17.88
C LEU A 92 7.78 -2.30 18.51
N LEU A 93 8.55 -2.26 19.61
CA LEU A 93 8.89 -0.99 20.27
C LEU A 93 9.62 0.01 19.39
N SER A 94 10.47 -0.47 18.48
CA SER A 94 11.18 0.42 17.54
C SER A 94 10.22 1.08 16.54
N TRP A 95 9.23 0.35 16.05
CA TRP A 95 8.20 0.89 15.18
C TRP A 95 7.36 1.96 15.87
N ASP A 96 6.91 1.68 17.11
CA ASP A 96 6.17 2.64 17.91
C ASP A 96 7.00 3.89 18.23
N LEU A 97 8.30 3.71 18.52
CA LEU A 97 9.22 4.83 18.73
C LEU A 97 9.34 5.69 17.47
N LEU A 98 9.62 5.08 16.33
CA LEU A 98 9.76 5.77 15.04
C LEU A 98 8.51 6.58 14.71
N SER A 99 7.33 5.96 14.79
CA SER A 99 6.05 6.62 14.53
C SER A 99 5.86 7.86 15.38
N ARG A 100 6.18 7.77 16.69
CA ARG A 100 6.00 8.87 17.67
C ARG A 100 7.12 9.89 17.66
N MET A 101 8.28 9.56 17.11
CA MET A 101 9.37 10.53 16.90
C MET A 101 9.05 11.46 15.73
N ILE A 102 8.45 10.92 14.67
CA ILE A 102 8.13 11.67 13.45
C ILE A 102 6.89 12.54 13.66
N PHE A 103 5.82 11.97 14.22
CA PHE A 103 4.55 12.69 14.44
C PHE A 103 3.74 12.02 15.54
N ASP A 104 3.50 12.69 16.63
CA ASP A 104 2.77 12.12 17.76
C ASP A 104 1.36 12.70 17.94
N SER A 105 0.70 12.23 18.99
CA SER A 105 -0.66 12.68 19.34
C SER A 105 -0.74 14.18 19.65
N ALA A 106 0.33 14.81 20.19
CA ALA A 106 0.33 16.23 20.48
C ALA A 106 0.38 17.06 19.19
N ASP A 107 1.14 16.59 18.19
CA ASP A 107 1.19 17.20 16.87
C ASP A 107 -0.18 17.10 16.17
N ALA A 108 -0.82 15.92 16.20
CA ALA A 108 -2.15 15.73 15.64
C ALA A 108 -3.23 16.57 16.31
N VAL A 109 -3.18 16.72 17.64
CA VAL A 109 -4.10 17.61 18.39
C VAL A 109 -3.88 19.07 18.01
N LYS A 110 -2.63 19.50 17.87
CA LYS A 110 -2.30 20.85 17.40
C LYS A 110 -2.86 21.11 16.02
N ASP A 111 -2.64 20.21 15.09
CA ASP A 111 -3.18 20.31 13.71
C ASP A 111 -4.71 20.31 13.69
N TYR A 112 -5.36 19.46 14.48
CA TYR A 112 -6.81 19.47 14.62
C TYR A 112 -7.32 20.84 15.13
N ASN A 113 -6.66 21.43 16.11
CA ASN A 113 -7.04 22.74 16.64
C ASN A 113 -6.90 23.86 15.61
N MET A 114 -5.91 23.77 14.70
CA MET A 114 -5.68 24.74 13.62
C MET A 114 -6.50 24.44 12.35
N ALA A 115 -7.07 23.24 12.22
CA ALA A 115 -7.81 22.83 11.06
C ALA A 115 -9.02 23.74 10.75
N PRO A 116 -9.35 23.97 9.47
CA PRO A 116 -10.52 24.75 9.10
C PRO A 116 -11.82 24.08 9.59
N ALA A 117 -12.84 24.88 9.83
CA ALA A 117 -14.09 24.41 10.45
C ALA A 117 -14.77 23.24 9.73
N TRP A 118 -14.72 23.24 8.40
CA TRP A 118 -15.26 22.15 7.59
C TRP A 118 -14.51 20.82 7.83
N LEU A 119 -13.16 20.85 7.91
CA LEU A 119 -12.36 19.66 8.17
C LEU A 119 -12.59 19.13 9.59
N LYS A 120 -12.74 20.02 10.58
CA LYS A 120 -13.13 19.62 11.95
C LYS A 120 -14.46 18.89 11.99
N LYS A 121 -15.45 19.33 11.17
CA LYS A 121 -16.74 18.62 11.07
C LYS A 121 -16.57 17.20 10.54
N LEU A 122 -15.75 17.00 9.51
CA LEU A 122 -15.46 15.67 8.97
C LEU A 122 -14.70 14.79 9.98
N CYS A 123 -13.69 15.35 10.64
CA CYS A 123 -12.93 14.64 11.68
C CYS A 123 -13.81 14.24 12.88
N ASN A 124 -14.78 15.09 13.27
CA ASN A 124 -15.76 14.74 14.29
C ASN A 124 -16.68 13.60 13.81
N ALA A 125 -17.20 13.69 12.59
CA ALA A 125 -18.05 12.65 12.00
C ALA A 125 -17.34 11.31 11.86
N PHE A 126 -16.05 11.33 11.52
CA PHE A 126 -15.18 10.14 11.53
C PHE A 126 -15.20 9.46 12.92
N ALA A 127 -14.90 10.21 13.98
CA ALA A 127 -14.88 9.65 15.33
C ALA A 127 -16.27 9.19 15.77
N ASP A 128 -17.29 9.97 15.46
CA ASP A 128 -18.68 9.70 15.82
C ASP A 128 -19.21 8.42 15.14
N GLY A 129 -18.92 8.19 13.86
CA GLY A 129 -19.33 6.98 13.14
C GLY A 129 -18.76 5.70 13.74
N ILE A 130 -17.44 5.70 14.06
CA ILE A 130 -16.77 4.54 14.68
C ILE A 130 -17.27 4.35 16.11
N ASN A 131 -17.37 5.41 16.91
CA ASN A 131 -17.83 5.32 18.30
C ASN A 131 -19.31 4.89 18.37
N TYR A 132 -20.14 5.31 17.42
CA TYR A 132 -21.53 4.87 17.33
C TYR A 132 -21.62 3.38 16.97
N TYR A 133 -20.76 2.90 16.06
CA TYR A 133 -20.65 1.46 15.81
C TYR A 133 -20.31 0.68 17.08
N LEU A 134 -19.31 1.12 17.85
CA LEU A 134 -18.92 0.49 19.13
C LEU A 134 -20.06 0.52 20.15
N TYR A 135 -20.84 1.61 20.19
CA TYR A 135 -22.00 1.71 21.08
C TYR A 135 -23.11 0.72 20.70
N LYS A 136 -23.40 0.58 19.40
CA LYS A 136 -24.49 -0.29 18.91
C LYS A 136 -24.13 -1.77 18.89
N ASN A 137 -22.84 -2.09 18.71
CA ASN A 137 -22.32 -3.45 18.54
C ASN A 137 -21.49 -3.89 19.75
N THR A 138 -22.17 -4.07 20.89
CA THR A 138 -21.54 -4.41 22.19
C THR A 138 -20.80 -5.74 22.20
N GLY A 139 -20.99 -6.61 21.20
CA GLY A 139 -20.24 -7.85 20.99
C GLY A 139 -18.86 -7.63 20.41
N THR A 140 -18.58 -6.46 19.81
CA THR A 140 -17.27 -6.09 19.29
C THR A 140 -16.28 -5.92 20.44
N LYS A 141 -15.13 -6.58 20.35
CA LYS A 141 -14.07 -6.52 21.36
C LYS A 141 -12.86 -5.79 20.79
N PRO A 142 -12.71 -4.48 21.07
CA PRO A 142 -11.50 -3.76 20.67
C PRO A 142 -10.24 -4.39 21.27
N ALA A 143 -9.16 -4.45 20.47
CA ALA A 143 -7.85 -4.88 20.96
C ALA A 143 -7.24 -3.87 21.93
N LEU A 144 -7.49 -2.57 21.68
CA LEU A 144 -6.93 -1.46 22.45
C LEU A 144 -7.82 -0.21 22.49
N LEU A 145 -8.47 0.17 21.38
CA LEU A 145 -9.15 1.46 21.19
C LEU A 145 -10.65 1.36 21.47
N THR A 146 -11.05 1.61 22.72
CA THR A 146 -12.46 1.64 23.14
C THR A 146 -13.17 2.95 22.78
N ARG A 147 -12.43 3.97 22.33
CA ARG A 147 -12.95 5.28 21.89
C ARG A 147 -12.00 5.89 20.86
N PHE A 148 -12.55 6.32 19.72
CA PHE A 148 -11.84 7.07 18.69
C PHE A 148 -11.95 8.59 18.92
N LYS A 149 -10.91 9.33 18.55
CA LYS A 149 -10.81 10.77 18.73
C LYS A 149 -10.85 11.50 17.38
N PRO A 150 -11.39 12.71 17.31
CA PRO A 150 -11.53 13.45 16.05
C PRO A 150 -10.19 13.88 15.42
N TRP A 151 -9.10 13.89 16.18
CA TRP A 151 -7.77 14.19 15.64
C TRP A 151 -7.04 12.95 15.07
N TYR A 152 -7.55 11.74 15.23
CA TYR A 152 -6.92 10.51 14.71
C TYR A 152 -6.66 10.54 13.19
N PRO A 153 -7.55 11.04 12.33
CA PRO A 153 -7.26 11.10 10.89
C PRO A 153 -6.02 11.90 10.52
N LEU A 154 -5.61 12.87 11.36
CA LEU A 154 -4.41 13.67 11.15
C LEU A 154 -3.10 12.91 11.44
N LEU A 155 -3.17 11.75 12.10
CA LEU A 155 -2.05 10.82 12.21
C LEU A 155 -1.79 10.07 10.90
N TRP A 156 -2.72 10.09 9.95
CA TRP A 156 -2.66 9.35 8.71
C TRP A 156 -3.29 10.15 7.56
N THR A 157 -2.56 11.13 7.06
CA THR A 157 -3.09 12.18 6.18
C THR A 157 -3.22 11.79 4.71
N ASP A 158 -2.56 10.74 4.26
CA ASP A 158 -2.71 10.18 2.91
C ASP A 158 -3.20 8.72 2.97
N GLY A 159 -3.57 8.15 1.85
CA GLY A 159 -4.03 6.76 1.75
C GLY A 159 -2.93 5.77 1.42
N SER A 160 -1.65 6.17 1.44
CA SER A 160 -0.55 5.27 1.13
C SER A 160 -0.30 4.28 2.27
N ILE A 161 0.20 3.08 1.90
CA ILE A 161 0.61 2.06 2.87
C ILE A 161 1.90 2.49 3.56
N ASN A 162 2.87 3.00 2.79
CA ASN A 162 4.16 3.44 3.30
C ASN A 162 4.04 4.86 3.86
N ALA A 163 3.55 4.92 5.08
CA ALA A 163 3.21 6.17 5.71
C ALA A 163 4.40 6.93 6.29
N VAL A 164 5.62 6.35 6.29
CA VAL A 164 6.82 6.96 6.88
C VAL A 164 8.02 6.77 5.95
N ASN A 165 8.57 7.87 5.45
CA ASN A 165 9.81 7.88 4.70
C ASN A 165 10.97 8.16 5.66
N ILE A 166 11.94 7.26 5.74
CA ILE A 166 13.15 7.37 6.58
C ILE A 166 14.43 7.50 5.76
N ALA A 167 14.29 7.87 4.49
CA ALA A 167 15.38 7.97 3.53
C ALA A 167 16.22 6.67 3.47
N ASP A 168 17.54 6.75 3.56
CA ASP A 168 18.47 5.62 3.51
C ASP A 168 18.80 4.99 4.87
N ILE A 169 18.08 5.41 5.95
CA ILE A 169 18.29 4.85 7.29
C ILE A 169 17.67 3.46 7.39
N THR A 170 18.47 2.50 7.81
CA THR A 170 18.00 1.14 8.01
C THR A 170 17.41 0.95 9.41
N GLU A 171 16.47 0.01 9.50
CA GLU A 171 15.91 -0.42 10.78
C GLU A 171 16.99 -0.85 11.79
N LYS A 172 17.98 -1.58 11.32
CA LYS A 172 19.11 -2.04 12.14
C LYS A 172 19.85 -0.86 12.77
N GLU A 173 20.20 0.17 11.98
CA GLU A 173 20.89 1.35 12.47
C GLU A 173 20.06 2.11 13.51
N PHE A 174 18.75 2.26 13.28
CA PHE A 174 17.83 2.88 14.22
C PHE A 174 17.73 2.10 15.54
N ASN A 175 17.62 0.79 15.47
CA ASN A 175 17.58 -0.08 16.65
C ASN A 175 18.88 -0.03 17.44
N GLU A 176 20.03 -0.09 16.79
CA GLU A 176 21.34 0.04 17.44
C GLU A 176 21.50 1.40 18.13
N PHE A 177 20.96 2.47 17.55
CA PHE A 177 21.06 3.82 18.09
C PHE A 177 20.24 4.01 19.37
N TYR A 178 18.98 3.53 19.41
CA TYR A 178 18.07 3.76 20.53
C TYR A 178 17.98 2.61 21.52
N PHE A 179 18.22 1.36 21.12
CA PHE A 179 18.00 0.19 21.93
C PHE A 179 19.26 -0.60 22.30
N LYS A 180 20.45 -0.13 21.89
CA LYS A 180 21.77 -0.69 22.28
C LYS A 180 21.83 -2.22 22.23
N ASN A 181 21.78 -2.80 21.05
CA ASN A 181 21.92 -4.25 20.81
C ASN A 181 20.85 -5.18 21.44
N ASN A 182 19.82 -4.65 22.06
CA ASN A 182 18.64 -5.46 22.31
C ASN A 182 17.97 -5.72 20.94
N ALA A 183 18.13 -6.93 20.44
CA ALA A 183 17.57 -7.36 19.16
C ALA A 183 16.02 -7.34 19.23
N PHE A 184 15.43 -6.18 19.05
CA PHE A 184 14.03 -6.07 18.71
C PHE A 184 13.93 -6.41 17.23
N THR A 185 13.23 -7.49 16.93
CA THR A 185 13.06 -7.97 15.58
C THR A 185 12.01 -7.12 14.86
N SER A 186 12.46 -6.41 13.86
CA SER A 186 11.74 -5.76 12.75
C SER A 186 10.70 -4.66 13.03
N PHE A 187 10.73 -3.59 12.23
CA PHE A 187 9.69 -2.54 12.14
C PHE A 187 8.32 -3.07 11.75
N LYS A 188 8.28 -4.25 11.20
CA LYS A 188 7.09 -5.08 10.98
C LYS A 188 7.47 -6.54 11.05
N LYS A 189 6.52 -7.34 11.46
CA LYS A 189 6.53 -8.80 11.39
C LYS A 189 6.39 -9.29 9.95
N GLU A 190 7.03 -8.60 9.00
CA GLU A 190 7.06 -9.04 7.62
C GLU A 190 8.23 -10.00 7.45
N ASP A 191 7.89 -11.23 7.09
CA ASP A 191 8.86 -12.25 6.71
C ASP A 191 9.86 -11.68 5.71
N LYS A 192 11.12 -12.15 5.80
CA LYS A 192 12.28 -11.74 5.02
C LYS A 192 12.16 -11.86 3.49
N GLU A 193 11.05 -12.30 2.94
CA GLU A 193 10.73 -12.14 1.53
C GLU A 193 10.09 -10.76 1.35
N GLU A 194 10.78 -9.85 0.67
CA GLU A 194 10.29 -8.54 0.27
C GLU A 194 8.93 -8.68 -0.39
N ILE A 195 7.86 -8.29 0.31
CA ILE A 195 6.54 -8.17 -0.31
C ILE A 195 6.60 -6.94 -1.19
N LEU A 196 6.83 -7.16 -2.48
CA LEU A 196 6.89 -6.09 -3.46
C LEU A 196 5.50 -5.45 -3.58
N THR A 197 5.36 -4.29 -2.99
CA THR A 197 4.23 -3.41 -3.23
C THR A 197 4.43 -2.70 -4.57
N GLY A 198 3.35 -2.46 -5.29
CA GLY A 198 3.43 -1.79 -6.57
C GLY A 198 2.05 -1.34 -7.02
N SER A 199 1.94 -0.95 -8.26
CA SER A 199 0.65 -0.56 -8.85
C SER A 199 0.78 -0.44 -10.35
N ASN A 200 -0.35 -0.51 -11.09
CA ASN A 200 -0.44 -0.09 -12.48
C ASN A 200 -1.55 0.95 -12.63
N GLY A 201 -1.22 2.08 -13.20
CA GLY A 201 -2.19 3.12 -13.58
C GLY A 201 -2.05 3.42 -15.07
N PHE A 202 -3.17 3.37 -15.82
CA PHE A 202 -3.20 3.74 -17.24
C PHE A 202 -4.30 4.76 -17.50
N ALA A 203 -4.03 5.71 -18.40
CA ALA A 203 -5.01 6.68 -18.83
C ALA A 203 -5.02 6.74 -20.37
N PHE A 204 -6.22 6.83 -20.96
CA PHE A 204 -6.44 6.81 -22.40
C PHE A 204 -7.26 8.01 -22.83
N ALA A 205 -6.72 8.79 -23.76
CA ALA A 205 -7.40 9.95 -24.31
C ALA A 205 -8.48 9.56 -25.35
N PRO A 206 -9.50 10.38 -25.57
CA PRO A 206 -10.62 10.11 -26.49
C PRO A 206 -10.22 9.62 -27.89
N LYS A 207 -9.11 10.16 -28.42
CA LYS A 207 -8.65 9.87 -29.81
C LYS A 207 -8.25 8.41 -30.05
N ILE A 208 -7.94 7.66 -29.00
CA ILE A 208 -7.53 6.24 -29.08
C ILE A 208 -8.56 5.28 -28.46
N THR A 209 -9.70 5.78 -27.99
CA THR A 209 -10.81 4.96 -27.49
C THR A 209 -11.86 4.75 -28.58
N ALA A 210 -12.64 3.69 -28.48
CA ALA A 210 -13.68 3.37 -29.45
C ALA A 210 -14.91 4.27 -29.28
N SER A 211 -15.19 4.69 -28.05
CA SER A 211 -16.32 5.55 -27.68
C SER A 211 -16.06 7.03 -27.92
N GLY A 212 -14.80 7.45 -28.04
CA GLY A 212 -14.43 8.87 -28.03
C GLY A 212 -14.43 9.51 -26.62
N ASN A 213 -14.44 8.69 -25.56
CA ASN A 213 -14.38 9.13 -24.16
C ASN A 213 -13.02 8.77 -23.56
N ALA A 214 -12.56 9.52 -22.54
CA ALA A 214 -11.36 9.11 -21.79
C ALA A 214 -11.64 7.91 -20.91
N ILE A 215 -10.62 7.06 -20.70
CA ILE A 215 -10.68 5.87 -19.84
C ILE A 215 -9.52 5.92 -18.84
N LEU A 216 -9.78 5.53 -17.58
CA LEU A 216 -8.76 5.34 -16.55
C LEU A 216 -8.77 3.88 -16.09
N TYR A 217 -7.58 3.29 -15.92
CA TYR A 217 -7.37 1.99 -15.30
C TYR A 217 -6.64 2.15 -13.98
N ILE A 218 -7.20 1.57 -12.93
CA ILE A 218 -6.77 1.65 -11.53
C ILE A 218 -6.44 0.24 -11.07
N ASN A 219 -5.20 -0.03 -10.67
CA ASN A 219 -4.79 -1.35 -10.17
C ASN A 219 -3.64 -1.24 -9.15
N PRO A 220 -3.92 -0.93 -7.87
CA PRO A 220 -2.94 -0.99 -6.80
C PRO A 220 -2.56 -2.43 -6.46
N HIS A 221 -1.26 -2.69 -6.33
CA HIS A 221 -0.72 -3.96 -5.87
C HIS A 221 -0.27 -3.82 -4.42
N VAL A 222 -1.12 -4.23 -3.52
CA VAL A 222 -0.90 -4.11 -2.07
C VAL A 222 -1.30 -5.40 -1.35
N THR A 223 -1.02 -5.49 -0.06
CA THR A 223 -1.48 -6.59 0.78
C THR A 223 -2.99 -6.81 0.60
N PHE A 224 -3.40 -8.06 0.45
CA PHE A 224 -4.81 -8.38 0.26
C PHE A 224 -5.65 -7.96 1.45
N TYR A 225 -6.89 -7.57 1.18
CA TYR A 225 -7.86 -7.09 2.17
C TYR A 225 -7.47 -5.78 2.87
N PHE A 226 -6.49 -5.04 2.34
CA PHE A 226 -6.07 -3.75 2.88
C PHE A 226 -7.06 -2.62 2.57
N ARG A 227 -7.82 -2.75 1.49
CA ARG A 227 -8.77 -1.74 1.00
C ARG A 227 -10.15 -2.33 0.78
N PRO A 228 -11.23 -1.72 1.34
CA PRO A 228 -12.61 -1.96 0.91
C PRO A 228 -12.97 -1.08 -0.29
N GLU A 229 -14.01 -1.48 -1.00
CA GLU A 229 -14.65 -0.74 -2.08
C GLU A 229 -15.87 0.02 -1.54
N VAL A 230 -16.03 1.30 -1.86
CA VAL A 230 -17.10 2.12 -1.32
C VAL A 230 -17.67 3.11 -2.33
N HIS A 231 -18.93 3.50 -2.12
CA HIS A 231 -19.58 4.63 -2.80
C HIS A 231 -20.09 5.62 -1.75
N ILE A 232 -19.65 6.87 -1.80
CA ILE A 232 -19.98 7.91 -0.85
C ILE A 232 -20.61 9.12 -1.55
N VAL A 233 -21.81 9.52 -1.10
CA VAL A 233 -22.63 10.58 -1.70
C VAL A 233 -23.12 11.53 -0.62
N SER A 234 -23.10 12.84 -0.88
CA SER A 234 -23.75 13.86 -0.06
C SER A 234 -24.53 14.88 -0.90
N GLU A 235 -25.55 15.51 -0.30
CA GLU A 235 -26.27 16.60 -0.95
C GLU A 235 -25.41 17.89 -1.07
N GLU A 236 -24.22 17.92 -0.42
CA GLU A 236 -23.22 18.99 -0.56
C GLU A 236 -22.29 18.80 -1.77
N GLY A 237 -22.63 17.88 -2.68
CA GLY A 237 -21.95 17.70 -3.98
C GLY A 237 -20.79 16.71 -3.94
N LEU A 238 -20.68 15.85 -2.93
CA LEU A 238 -19.83 14.68 -2.98
C LEU A 238 -20.57 13.54 -3.68
N ASN A 239 -19.91 12.90 -4.64
CA ASN A 239 -20.36 11.66 -5.27
C ASN A 239 -19.12 10.93 -5.79
N ALA A 240 -18.53 10.05 -4.98
CA ALA A 240 -17.26 9.40 -5.29
C ALA A 240 -17.34 7.88 -5.03
N TYR A 241 -16.78 7.11 -5.96
CA TYR A 241 -16.69 5.66 -5.91
C TYR A 241 -15.23 5.22 -6.02
N GLY A 242 -14.85 4.19 -5.27
CA GLY A 242 -13.51 3.60 -5.36
C GLY A 242 -13.06 2.92 -4.07
N ALA A 243 -11.76 2.80 -3.91
CA ALA A 243 -11.16 2.17 -2.74
C ALA A 243 -10.77 3.20 -1.67
N VAL A 244 -11.08 2.88 -0.43
CA VAL A 244 -10.55 3.55 0.77
C VAL A 244 -9.50 2.64 1.43
N THR A 245 -8.69 3.18 2.32
CA THR A 245 -7.93 2.37 3.27
C THR A 245 -8.75 2.25 4.56
N TRP A 246 -8.81 1.06 5.16
CA TRP A 246 -9.59 0.85 6.39
C TRP A 246 -9.31 1.93 7.44
N GLY A 247 -10.35 2.65 7.82
CA GLY A 247 -10.27 3.75 8.77
C GLY A 247 -10.15 5.14 8.15
N GLN A 248 -10.02 5.29 6.82
CA GLN A 248 -10.02 6.59 6.16
C GLN A 248 -11.41 6.96 5.62
N PHE A 249 -11.71 8.26 5.61
CA PHE A 249 -13.04 8.77 5.27
C PHE A 249 -13.14 9.43 3.89
N PHE A 250 -12.20 9.13 2.99
CA PHE A 250 -12.17 9.64 1.60
C PHE A 250 -11.81 8.52 0.64
N VAL A 251 -12.29 8.59 -0.59
CA VAL A 251 -11.87 7.69 -1.66
C VAL A 251 -10.43 8.04 -2.05
N TYR A 252 -9.52 7.11 -1.77
CA TYR A 252 -8.09 7.30 -2.03
C TYR A 252 -7.76 7.14 -3.51
N GLN A 253 -8.33 6.11 -4.15
CA GLN A 253 -8.22 5.83 -5.58
C GLN A 253 -9.61 5.50 -6.11
N GLY A 254 -10.01 6.15 -7.18
CA GLY A 254 -11.34 5.99 -7.71
C GLY A 254 -11.73 7.13 -8.65
N PHE A 255 -13.00 7.46 -8.65
CA PHE A 255 -13.56 8.45 -9.56
C PHE A 255 -14.83 9.09 -9.01
N ASN A 256 -15.21 10.21 -9.61
CA ASN A 256 -16.51 10.84 -9.52
C ASN A 256 -17.11 11.00 -10.92
N GLU A 257 -18.22 11.71 -11.09
CA GLU A 257 -18.84 11.91 -12.40
C GLU A 257 -17.96 12.65 -13.42
N HIS A 258 -16.95 13.38 -12.95
CA HIS A 258 -16.16 14.30 -13.76
C HIS A 258 -14.75 13.79 -14.04
N CYS A 259 -14.15 13.11 -13.06
CA CYS A 259 -12.75 12.69 -13.19
C CYS A 259 -12.43 11.47 -12.31
N GLY A 260 -11.32 10.82 -12.64
CA GLY A 260 -10.76 9.72 -11.87
C GLY A 260 -9.28 9.91 -11.59
N TRP A 261 -8.82 9.27 -10.53
CA TRP A 261 -7.42 9.33 -10.08
C TRP A 261 -6.95 7.97 -9.56
N MET A 262 -5.71 7.68 -9.90
CA MET A 262 -4.97 6.51 -9.48
C MET A 262 -3.64 6.95 -8.88
N HIS A 263 -3.20 6.31 -7.80
CA HIS A 263 -1.89 6.51 -7.22
C HIS A 263 -1.02 5.27 -7.36
N THR A 264 0.17 5.44 -7.91
CA THR A 264 1.20 4.41 -7.92
C THR A 264 2.34 4.82 -6.99
N SER A 265 2.97 3.88 -6.29
CA SER A 265 4.16 4.18 -5.49
C SER A 265 5.27 4.70 -6.38
N SER A 266 6.04 5.66 -5.89
CA SER A 266 7.20 6.24 -6.57
C SER A 266 8.41 6.30 -5.64
N GLY A 267 9.58 6.37 -6.23
CA GLY A 267 10.83 6.71 -5.56
C GLY A 267 11.05 8.21 -5.41
N VAL A 268 9.97 9.03 -5.47
CA VAL A 268 10.09 10.47 -5.32
C VAL A 268 10.91 10.81 -4.07
N ASP A 269 11.96 11.57 -4.25
CA ASP A 269 12.89 11.91 -3.18
C ASP A 269 12.36 13.09 -2.36
N ALA A 270 11.62 12.77 -1.29
CA ALA A 270 10.97 13.70 -0.37
C ALA A 270 11.55 13.66 1.06
N ALA A 271 12.70 13.00 1.24
CA ALA A 271 13.36 12.87 2.54
C ALA A 271 14.88 12.80 2.38
N ASP A 272 15.61 13.46 3.27
CA ASP A 272 17.07 13.46 3.28
C ASP A 272 17.64 13.11 4.66
N THR A 273 18.82 12.51 4.64
CA THR A 273 19.63 12.32 5.84
C THR A 273 20.74 13.36 5.91
N TYR A 274 21.03 13.82 7.13
CA TYR A 274 22.07 14.82 7.39
C TYR A 274 23.10 14.26 8.38
N ILE A 275 24.38 14.45 8.07
CA ILE A 275 25.50 14.14 8.98
C ILE A 275 25.61 15.30 9.97
N GLU A 276 25.38 15.01 11.23
CA GLU A 276 25.40 16.01 12.32
C GLU A 276 26.71 15.92 13.12
N ASN A 277 27.32 17.04 13.38
CA ASN A 277 28.45 17.12 14.31
C ASN A 277 27.92 17.42 15.73
N ILE A 278 27.76 16.38 16.54
CA ILE A 278 27.21 16.44 17.90
C ILE A 278 28.35 16.46 18.94
N PHE A 279 28.32 17.40 19.87
CA PHE A 279 29.30 17.52 20.93
C PHE A 279 28.69 18.02 22.24
N LYS A 280 29.44 17.86 23.35
CA LYS A 280 29.04 18.40 24.67
C LYS A 280 29.69 19.75 24.92
N LYS A 281 28.90 20.73 25.38
CA LYS A 281 29.36 22.03 25.85
C LYS A 281 28.57 22.44 27.09
N ASN A 282 29.25 22.74 28.21
CA ASN A 282 28.63 23.13 29.48
C ASN A 282 27.50 22.18 29.91
N ASN A 283 27.75 20.87 29.90
CA ASN A 283 26.79 19.81 30.24
C ASN A 283 25.57 19.66 29.28
N SER A 284 25.48 20.48 28.23
CA SER A 284 24.41 20.41 27.20
C SER A 284 24.93 19.71 25.97
N LEU A 285 24.04 18.96 25.32
CA LEU A 285 24.32 18.37 24.02
C LEU A 285 24.06 19.41 22.93
N MET A 286 25.07 19.69 22.14
CA MET A 286 25.06 20.72 21.09
C MET A 286 25.33 20.08 19.73
N TYR A 287 24.94 20.74 18.66
CA TYR A 287 25.37 20.41 17.30
C TYR A 287 25.91 21.66 16.60
N GLN A 288 26.88 21.44 15.72
CA GLN A 288 27.46 22.49 14.88
C GLN A 288 26.49 22.87 13.76
N TYR A 289 26.35 24.16 13.50
CA TYR A 289 25.61 24.66 12.35
C TYR A 289 26.18 26.00 11.88
N ASP A 290 26.59 26.03 10.63
CA ASP A 290 27.24 27.19 9.99
C ASP A 290 28.43 27.68 10.87
N ASN A 291 28.51 28.94 11.18
CA ASN A 291 29.55 29.52 12.02
C ASN A 291 29.30 29.40 13.54
N GLY A 292 28.33 28.60 13.98
CA GLY A 292 27.93 28.51 15.38
C GLY A 292 27.56 27.10 15.84
N SER A 293 26.92 27.05 17.00
CA SER A 293 26.38 25.82 17.56
C SER A 293 24.98 26.02 18.12
N ARG A 294 24.13 24.97 18.03
CA ARG A 294 22.75 24.96 18.50
C ARG A 294 22.53 23.85 19.50
N LEU A 295 21.52 24.00 20.36
CA LEU A 295 21.15 22.99 21.35
C LEU A 295 20.41 21.84 20.68
N VAL A 296 20.81 20.61 20.98
CA VAL A 296 20.02 19.39 20.62
C VAL A 296 18.78 19.39 21.53
N THR A 297 17.61 19.38 20.92
CA THR A 297 16.35 19.27 21.67
C THR A 297 16.04 17.83 22.02
N THR A 298 15.34 17.61 23.13
CA THR A 298 15.04 16.27 23.63
C THR A 298 13.54 16.09 23.87
N LYS A 299 13.01 14.91 23.59
CA LYS A 299 11.63 14.53 23.87
C LYS A 299 11.62 13.17 24.57
N LYS A 300 11.03 13.08 25.77
CA LYS A 300 10.82 11.81 26.44
C LYS A 300 9.58 11.12 25.86
N ILE A 301 9.75 9.91 25.36
CA ILE A 301 8.68 9.08 24.78
C ILE A 301 8.52 7.85 25.66
N ILE A 302 7.34 7.68 26.25
CA ILE A 302 6.99 6.51 27.05
C ILE A 302 6.29 5.51 26.16
N LEU A 303 6.93 4.39 25.87
CA LEU A 303 6.40 3.28 25.10
C LEU A 303 5.83 2.24 26.06
N LYS A 304 4.59 1.85 25.85
CA LYS A 304 3.97 0.73 26.58
C LYS A 304 3.98 -0.50 25.67
N TYR A 305 4.12 -1.66 26.28
CA TYR A 305 4.12 -2.91 25.54
C TYR A 305 3.57 -4.06 26.37
N ARG A 306 3.05 -5.06 25.67
CA ARG A 306 2.58 -6.31 26.29
C ARG A 306 3.79 -7.18 26.60
N GLY A 307 4.05 -7.41 27.90
CA GLY A 307 5.10 -8.31 28.37
C GLY A 307 4.61 -9.75 28.57
N GLN A 308 5.43 -10.56 29.21
CA GLN A 308 5.07 -11.94 29.57
C GLN A 308 3.79 -11.97 30.45
N GLY A 309 2.91 -12.92 30.17
CA GLY A 309 1.65 -13.06 30.92
C GLY A 309 0.62 -11.96 30.62
N ASN A 310 0.73 -11.25 29.49
CA ASN A 310 -0.15 -10.15 29.09
C ASN A 310 -0.13 -8.89 29.98
N ALA A 311 0.81 -8.79 30.92
CA ALA A 311 0.99 -7.57 31.72
C ALA A 311 1.52 -6.42 30.86
N LEU A 312 1.02 -5.18 31.09
CA LEU A 312 1.55 -3.99 30.45
C LEU A 312 2.81 -3.53 31.16
N SER A 313 3.89 -3.43 30.43
CA SER A 313 5.16 -2.85 30.83
C SER A 313 5.39 -1.52 30.10
N SER A 314 6.40 -0.75 30.51
CA SER A 314 6.76 0.49 29.83
C SER A 314 8.26 0.70 29.76
N LYS A 315 8.69 1.42 28.70
CA LYS A 315 10.07 1.83 28.47
C LYS A 315 10.07 3.31 28.10
N THR A 316 10.95 4.08 28.73
CA THR A 316 11.12 5.51 28.42
C THR A 316 12.35 5.69 27.56
N ILE A 317 12.17 6.26 26.38
CA ILE A 317 13.25 6.62 25.45
C ILE A 317 13.35 8.13 25.38
N THR A 318 14.58 8.66 25.36
CA THR A 318 14.84 10.06 25.09
C THR A 318 15.20 10.22 23.62
N ALA A 319 14.26 10.69 22.82
CA ALA A 319 14.49 11.05 21.44
C ALA A 319 15.23 12.40 21.34
N LEU A 320 16.16 12.50 20.39
CA LEU A 320 17.04 13.64 20.19
C LEU A 320 16.73 14.28 18.83
N TYR A 321 16.79 15.61 18.76
CA TYR A 321 16.45 16.34 17.52
C TYR A 321 17.43 17.49 17.29
N THR A 322 17.77 17.66 16.00
CA THR A 322 18.39 18.88 15.45
C THR A 322 17.33 19.69 14.69
N GLN A 323 17.73 20.75 13.99
CA GLN A 323 16.84 21.48 13.09
C GLN A 323 16.38 20.66 11.88
N HIS A 324 17.16 19.64 11.46
CA HIS A 324 16.80 18.78 10.36
C HIS A 324 15.76 17.72 10.76
N GLY A 325 15.59 17.47 12.07
CA GLY A 325 14.62 16.51 12.60
C GLY A 325 15.23 15.55 13.62
N PRO A 326 14.63 14.36 13.79
CA PRO A 326 15.10 13.37 14.75
C PRO A 326 16.47 12.82 14.38
N LEU A 327 17.33 12.60 15.38
CA LEU A 327 18.54 11.79 15.22
C LEU A 327 18.13 10.33 15.11
N MET A 328 18.57 9.66 14.05
CA MET A 328 18.05 8.33 13.67
C MET A 328 19.09 7.21 13.80
N ALA A 329 20.37 7.51 13.59
CA ALA A 329 21.40 6.50 13.49
C ALA A 329 22.78 7.03 13.83
N ASN A 330 23.74 6.12 14.06
CA ASN A 330 25.17 6.40 14.07
C ASN A 330 25.83 5.42 13.07
N ARG A 331 26.19 5.94 11.90
CA ARG A 331 26.82 5.18 10.82
C ARG A 331 28.32 5.47 10.79
N ASN A 332 29.14 4.50 11.20
CA ASN A 332 30.61 4.63 11.23
C ASN A 332 31.11 5.87 12.03
N GLY A 333 30.46 6.20 13.14
CA GLY A 333 30.81 7.36 13.97
C GLY A 333 30.13 8.68 13.54
N GLN A 334 29.42 8.69 12.42
CA GLN A 334 28.64 9.83 11.96
C GLN A 334 27.20 9.73 12.46
N VAL A 335 26.75 10.72 13.21
CA VAL A 335 25.38 10.79 13.69
C VAL A 335 24.50 11.34 12.57
N LEU A 336 23.41 10.63 12.27
CA LEU A 336 22.49 10.96 11.19
C LEU A 336 21.16 11.48 11.73
N SER A 337 20.68 12.62 11.21
CA SER A 337 19.32 13.10 11.39
C SER A 337 18.49 12.90 10.12
N LEU A 338 17.17 12.86 10.28
CA LEU A 338 16.20 12.69 9.19
C LEU A 338 15.40 13.97 9.00
N ARG A 339 15.37 14.49 7.78
CA ARG A 339 14.42 15.52 7.34
C ARG A 339 13.42 14.93 6.36
N ALA A 340 12.14 14.89 6.76
CA ALA A 340 11.06 14.35 5.94
C ALA A 340 9.72 14.98 6.36
N ASP A 341 8.87 15.27 5.36
CA ASP A 341 7.52 15.81 5.58
C ASP A 341 6.49 14.66 5.65
N ASN A 342 6.65 13.77 6.60
CA ASN A 342 5.89 12.51 6.67
C ASN A 342 4.41 12.64 7.05
N ARG A 343 3.98 13.76 7.59
CA ARG A 343 2.59 14.01 8.01
C ARG A 343 2.22 15.46 7.77
N LEU A 344 1.21 15.67 6.95
CA LEU A 344 0.75 16.99 6.54
C LEU A 344 -0.76 17.04 6.54
N MET A 345 -1.36 17.96 7.30
CA MET A 345 -2.80 18.23 7.21
C MET A 345 -3.25 18.52 5.78
N ASN A 346 -2.40 19.17 4.97
CA ASN A 346 -2.66 19.40 3.55
C ASN A 346 -2.87 18.10 2.75
N GLY A 347 -2.27 16.98 3.17
CA GLY A 347 -2.50 15.67 2.55
C GLY A 347 -3.96 15.23 2.70
N LEU A 348 -4.51 15.35 3.90
CA LEU A 348 -5.92 15.04 4.17
C LEU A 348 -6.87 16.00 3.43
N ILE A 349 -6.54 17.30 3.40
CA ILE A 349 -7.30 18.32 2.66
C ILE A 349 -7.28 17.99 1.17
N GLN A 350 -6.12 17.68 0.60
CA GLN A 350 -5.97 17.34 -0.81
C GLN A 350 -6.78 16.08 -1.15
N CYS A 351 -6.70 15.03 -0.34
CA CYS A 351 -7.45 13.79 -0.54
C CYS A 351 -8.96 14.03 -0.54
N TRP A 352 -9.48 14.85 0.38
CA TRP A 352 -10.89 15.18 0.42
C TRP A 352 -11.33 16.03 -0.78
N GLN A 353 -10.59 17.10 -1.09
CA GLN A 353 -10.98 18.05 -2.13
C GLN A 353 -10.99 17.41 -3.53
N ARG A 354 -10.07 16.49 -3.84
CA ARG A 354 -10.08 15.81 -5.14
C ARG A 354 -11.29 14.91 -5.32
N ASN A 355 -11.88 14.35 -4.25
CA ASN A 355 -13.14 13.58 -4.35
C ASN A 355 -14.30 14.45 -4.87
N LYS A 356 -14.20 15.76 -4.74
CA LYS A 356 -15.21 16.76 -5.16
C LYS A 356 -14.77 17.59 -6.37
N ALA A 357 -13.62 17.29 -7.00
CA ALA A 357 -13.16 18.02 -8.19
C ALA A 357 -14.11 17.80 -9.37
N LYS A 358 -14.49 18.88 -10.07
CA LYS A 358 -15.48 18.87 -11.17
C LYS A 358 -14.86 19.09 -12.54
N SER A 359 -13.56 19.39 -12.60
CA SER A 359 -12.84 19.69 -13.84
C SER A 359 -11.36 19.39 -13.68
N PHE A 360 -10.64 19.37 -14.81
CA PHE A 360 -9.17 19.31 -14.82
C PHE A 360 -8.53 20.43 -14.00
N THR A 361 -9.08 21.65 -14.13
CA THR A 361 -8.60 22.80 -13.37
C THR A 361 -8.80 22.65 -11.88
N ASP A 362 -9.96 22.16 -11.44
CA ASP A 362 -10.21 21.93 -10.00
C ASP A 362 -9.30 20.84 -9.44
N PHE A 363 -9.10 19.75 -10.19
CA PHE A 363 -8.19 18.69 -9.78
C PHE A 363 -6.75 19.22 -9.64
N LYS A 364 -6.26 20.00 -10.61
CA LYS A 364 -4.92 20.61 -10.54
C LYS A 364 -4.75 21.53 -9.32
N LYS A 365 -5.75 22.31 -8.96
CA LYS A 365 -5.71 23.15 -7.72
C LYS A 365 -5.47 22.30 -6.46
N THR A 366 -5.96 21.04 -6.44
CA THR A 366 -5.68 20.15 -5.29
C THR A 366 -4.21 19.75 -5.23
N LEU A 367 -3.51 19.65 -6.36
CA LEU A 367 -2.09 19.34 -6.39
C LEU A 367 -1.23 20.47 -5.80
N ASP A 368 -1.67 21.73 -5.93
CA ASP A 368 -0.97 22.89 -5.36
C ASP A 368 -0.93 22.88 -3.82
N LEU A 369 -1.77 22.06 -3.17
CA LEU A 369 -1.70 21.81 -1.72
C LEU A 369 -0.43 21.03 -1.32
N LYS A 370 0.22 20.36 -2.27
CA LYS A 370 1.48 19.61 -2.07
C LYS A 370 1.41 18.62 -0.91
N GLY A 371 0.29 17.91 -0.81
CA GLY A 371 0.03 16.97 0.28
C GLY A 371 0.42 15.51 -0.04
N ASN A 372 0.79 15.20 -1.28
CA ASN A 372 1.17 13.86 -1.69
C ASN A 372 2.69 13.73 -1.76
N ILE A 373 3.28 13.05 -0.78
CA ILE A 373 4.73 12.97 -0.56
C ILE A 373 5.38 11.71 -1.15
N SER A 374 4.61 10.72 -1.59
CA SER A 374 5.16 9.39 -1.86
C SER A 374 4.59 8.69 -3.11
N ASN A 375 3.66 9.33 -3.82
CA ASN A 375 2.97 8.65 -4.91
C ASN A 375 2.91 9.47 -6.18
N ASN A 376 2.98 8.78 -7.30
CA ASN A 376 2.57 9.32 -8.59
C ASN A 376 1.04 9.48 -8.63
N THR A 377 0.56 10.32 -9.52
CA THR A 377 -0.86 10.43 -9.84
C THR A 377 -1.08 10.21 -11.33
N VAL A 378 -1.96 9.28 -11.69
CA VAL A 378 -2.49 9.07 -13.04
C VAL A 378 -3.95 9.52 -13.04
N TYR A 379 -4.36 10.27 -14.06
CA TYR A 379 -5.63 10.98 -14.11
C TYR A 379 -6.29 10.85 -15.49
N ALA A 380 -7.62 10.82 -15.51
CA ALA A 380 -8.44 11.03 -16.71
C ALA A 380 -9.75 11.70 -16.31
N ASP A 381 -10.39 12.44 -17.28
CA ASP A 381 -11.62 13.15 -17.02
C ASP A 381 -12.63 13.14 -18.19
N ALA A 382 -13.84 13.63 -17.91
CA ALA A 382 -14.94 13.74 -18.86
C ALA A 382 -14.70 14.83 -19.95
N GLU A 383 -13.75 15.75 -19.74
CA GLU A 383 -13.33 16.73 -20.74
C GLU A 383 -12.35 16.12 -21.76
N GLY A 384 -11.90 14.87 -21.53
CA GLY A 384 -10.97 14.14 -22.38
C GLY A 384 -9.50 14.34 -22.04
N ASN A 385 -9.19 15.00 -20.94
CA ASN A 385 -7.81 15.15 -20.48
C ASN A 385 -7.30 13.86 -19.82
N ILE A 386 -6.02 13.59 -20.04
CA ILE A 386 -5.23 12.60 -19.31
C ILE A 386 -3.99 13.23 -18.72
N GLY A 387 -3.59 12.83 -17.52
CA GLY A 387 -2.47 13.46 -16.82
C GLY A 387 -1.67 12.49 -15.97
N TYR A 388 -0.37 12.78 -15.85
CA TYR A 388 0.56 12.13 -14.93
C TYR A 388 1.40 13.15 -14.19
N TRP A 389 1.57 13.00 -12.89
CA TRP A 389 2.46 13.78 -12.04
C TRP A 389 3.30 12.84 -11.17
N HIS A 390 4.61 13.09 -11.12
CA HIS A 390 5.56 12.35 -10.29
C HIS A 390 5.62 12.98 -8.90
N GLY A 391 4.77 12.51 -7.98
CA GLY A 391 4.57 13.17 -6.70
C GLY A 391 3.92 14.56 -6.82
N ASN A 392 3.97 15.37 -5.77
CA ASN A 392 3.65 16.79 -5.82
C ASN A 392 4.29 17.60 -4.68
N ARG A 393 5.13 16.96 -3.84
CA ARG A 393 5.91 17.62 -2.80
C ARG A 393 7.35 17.18 -2.87
N ILE A 394 8.15 17.93 -3.61
CA ILE A 394 9.56 17.65 -3.85
C ILE A 394 10.37 18.85 -3.35
N PRO A 395 11.29 18.69 -2.40
CA PRO A 395 12.12 19.77 -1.92
C PRO A 395 13.02 20.36 -3.00
N VAL A 396 13.18 21.69 -2.97
CA VAL A 396 14.18 22.38 -3.79
C VAL A 396 15.54 22.25 -3.10
N ARG A 397 16.46 21.58 -3.77
CA ARG A 397 17.83 21.28 -3.30
C ARG A 397 18.88 21.89 -4.20
N ASP A 398 20.06 22.20 -3.68
CA ASP A 398 21.21 22.60 -4.48
C ASP A 398 21.75 21.36 -5.24
N PRO A 399 21.68 21.34 -6.60
CA PRO A 399 22.02 20.18 -7.40
C PRO A 399 23.53 19.82 -7.41
N LYS A 400 24.38 20.64 -6.81
CA LYS A 400 25.81 20.34 -6.68
C LYS A 400 26.12 19.23 -5.66
N TYR A 401 25.18 18.95 -4.71
CA TYR A 401 25.31 17.89 -3.71
C TYR A 401 24.68 16.59 -4.20
N ASP A 402 25.25 15.47 -3.76
CA ASP A 402 24.70 14.14 -4.00
C ASP A 402 23.62 13.81 -2.95
N TRP A 403 22.36 14.06 -3.29
CA TRP A 403 21.21 13.83 -2.43
C TRP A 403 20.76 12.36 -2.32
N THR A 404 21.45 11.45 -3.03
CA THR A 404 21.24 10.01 -2.85
C THR A 404 21.92 9.45 -1.58
N ARG A 405 22.65 10.32 -0.86
CA ARG A 405 23.41 10.00 0.35
C ARG A 405 23.20 11.06 1.41
N ALA A 406 23.60 10.74 2.64
CA ALA A 406 23.61 11.72 3.72
C ALA A 406 24.51 12.92 3.36
N VAL A 407 23.96 14.13 3.49
CA VAL A 407 24.66 15.39 3.23
C VAL A 407 25.18 16.02 4.53
N ASP A 408 26.11 16.97 4.41
CA ASP A 408 26.70 17.67 5.57
C ASP A 408 25.65 18.58 6.24
N GLY A 409 25.19 18.22 7.44
CA GLY A 409 24.22 18.98 8.24
C GLY A 409 24.82 20.20 8.95
N THR A 410 26.15 20.42 8.87
CA THR A 410 26.79 21.54 9.54
C THR A 410 26.76 22.84 8.73
N ILE A 411 26.40 22.78 7.45
CA ILE A 411 26.43 23.93 6.52
C ILE A 411 25.06 24.31 6.01
N LYS A 412 24.82 25.63 5.92
CA LYS A 412 23.55 26.17 5.42
C LYS A 412 23.26 25.84 3.95
N ALA A 413 24.30 25.53 3.17
CA ALA A 413 24.15 25.26 1.73
C ALA A 413 23.40 23.94 1.41
N THR A 414 23.28 23.02 2.38
CA THR A 414 22.50 21.78 2.27
C THR A 414 21.06 21.90 2.77
N GLU A 415 20.59 23.11 3.10
CA GLU A 415 19.19 23.31 3.48
C GLU A 415 18.26 23.22 2.27
N TRP A 416 17.06 22.69 2.50
CA TRP A 416 15.96 22.84 1.54
C TRP A 416 15.58 24.32 1.45
N THR A 417 15.47 24.83 0.24
CA THR A 417 15.13 26.26 0.00
C THR A 417 13.64 26.46 -0.30
N GLY A 418 12.85 25.38 -0.31
CA GLY A 418 11.41 25.39 -0.55
C GLY A 418 10.91 24.07 -1.10
N GLN A 419 9.78 24.14 -1.81
CA GLN A 419 9.16 23.01 -2.50
C GLN A 419 8.95 23.41 -3.96
N HIS A 420 9.30 22.52 -4.91
CA HIS A 420 9.06 22.77 -6.31
C HIS A 420 7.59 23.09 -6.59
N PRO A 421 7.28 24.11 -7.40
CA PRO A 421 5.93 24.32 -7.90
C PRO A 421 5.53 23.17 -8.83
N ILE A 422 4.23 22.91 -8.95
CA ILE A 422 3.70 21.73 -9.68
C ILE A 422 4.12 21.72 -11.16
N ASN A 423 4.29 22.88 -11.78
CA ASN A 423 4.73 22.98 -13.17
C ASN A 423 6.22 22.68 -13.40
N GLU A 424 7.03 22.57 -12.35
CA GLU A 424 8.45 22.21 -12.41
C GLU A 424 8.72 20.71 -12.15
N ILE A 425 7.76 19.99 -11.54
CA ILE A 425 7.94 18.54 -11.32
C ILE A 425 7.77 17.75 -12.61
N VAL A 426 8.31 16.53 -12.63
CA VAL A 426 8.12 15.64 -13.79
C VAL A 426 6.65 15.33 -13.98
N GLN A 427 6.09 15.70 -15.14
CA GLN A 427 4.69 15.53 -15.48
C GLN A 427 4.49 15.28 -16.98
N SER A 428 3.39 14.65 -17.35
CA SER A 428 2.96 14.47 -18.73
C SER A 428 1.45 14.70 -18.82
N ILE A 429 1.04 15.66 -19.65
CA ILE A 429 -0.37 16.04 -19.82
C ILE A 429 -0.72 15.95 -21.29
N ASN A 430 -1.78 15.21 -21.63
CA ASN A 430 -2.31 15.05 -22.98
C ASN A 430 -1.24 14.72 -24.03
N PRO A 431 -0.39 13.71 -23.84
CA PRO A 431 0.68 13.40 -24.78
C PRO A 431 0.10 12.98 -26.14
N SER A 432 0.90 13.20 -27.20
CA SER A 432 0.43 13.02 -28.58
C SER A 432 0.12 11.57 -28.97
N ASN A 433 0.68 10.55 -28.27
CA ASN A 433 0.32 9.14 -28.44
C ASN A 433 -1.09 8.80 -27.91
N GLY A 434 -1.64 9.59 -26.97
CA GLY A 434 -2.98 9.44 -26.41
C GLY A 434 -3.09 8.47 -25.25
N TRP A 435 -1.99 7.95 -24.72
CA TRP A 435 -1.99 7.14 -23.51
C TRP A 435 -0.87 7.52 -22.54
N LEU A 436 -1.11 7.22 -21.27
CA LEU A 436 -0.15 7.31 -20.17
C LEU A 436 -0.15 6.00 -19.40
N GLN A 437 1.01 5.61 -18.89
CA GLN A 437 1.17 4.48 -17.99
C GLN A 437 2.07 4.85 -16.80
N ASN A 438 1.87 4.24 -15.67
CA ASN A 438 2.91 4.09 -14.65
C ASN A 438 2.75 2.74 -13.94
N CYS A 439 3.83 1.98 -13.93
CA CYS A 439 3.96 0.69 -13.28
C CYS A 439 5.04 0.73 -12.20
N ASN A 440 5.17 1.84 -11.46
CA ASN A 440 6.27 2.13 -10.54
C ASN A 440 7.64 2.12 -11.25
N SER A 441 7.63 2.43 -12.53
CA SER A 441 8.80 2.60 -13.38
C SER A 441 9.13 4.07 -13.52
N THR A 442 10.28 4.33 -14.13
CA THR A 442 10.73 5.71 -14.37
C THR A 442 9.65 6.55 -15.08
N PRO A 443 9.43 7.82 -14.68
CA PRO A 443 8.48 8.69 -15.36
C PRO A 443 8.91 9.06 -16.78
N PHE A 444 10.13 8.74 -17.17
CA PHE A 444 10.69 9.04 -18.49
C PHE A 444 10.28 8.03 -19.58
N THR A 445 9.43 7.05 -19.23
CA THR A 445 8.78 6.12 -20.17
C THR A 445 7.25 6.13 -20.05
N VAL A 446 6.69 7.07 -19.28
CA VAL A 446 5.25 7.17 -18.96
C VAL A 446 4.34 7.28 -20.18
N ALA A 447 4.83 7.80 -21.30
CA ALA A 447 4.13 7.98 -22.59
C ALA A 447 4.96 7.45 -23.78
N GLY A 448 5.78 6.42 -23.59
CA GLY A 448 6.71 5.94 -24.62
C GLY A 448 7.62 7.06 -25.13
N ASP A 449 7.73 7.23 -26.43
CA ASP A 449 8.57 8.27 -27.05
C ASP A 449 8.13 9.72 -26.73
N ASN A 450 6.88 9.89 -26.28
CA ASN A 450 6.31 11.19 -25.91
C ASN A 450 6.51 11.54 -24.43
N SER A 451 7.32 10.75 -23.72
CA SER A 451 7.61 10.97 -22.30
C SER A 451 8.47 12.21 -22.07
N PRO A 452 8.41 12.80 -20.87
CA PRO A 452 9.36 13.82 -20.43
C PRO A 452 10.82 13.35 -20.62
N LYS A 453 11.74 14.27 -20.80
CA LYS A 453 13.17 13.94 -21.00
C LYS A 453 13.94 14.18 -19.70
N LYS A 454 14.65 13.15 -19.21
CA LYS A 454 15.39 13.18 -17.94
C LYS A 454 16.34 14.36 -17.81
N ILE A 455 16.98 14.76 -18.92
CA ILE A 455 17.94 15.88 -18.96
C ILE A 455 17.34 17.23 -18.56
N ASN A 456 16.01 17.38 -18.61
CA ASN A 456 15.32 18.62 -18.29
C ASN A 456 15.01 18.79 -16.78
N TYR A 457 15.38 17.83 -15.94
CA TYR A 457 15.05 17.82 -14.52
C TYR A 457 16.29 17.59 -13.66
N PRO A 458 16.32 18.13 -12.44
CA PRO A 458 17.37 17.80 -11.46
C PRO A 458 17.47 16.29 -11.22
N ALA A 459 18.68 15.78 -11.06
CA ALA A 459 18.91 14.32 -10.88
C ALA A 459 18.18 13.72 -9.69
N TYR A 460 17.99 14.50 -8.62
CA TYR A 460 17.29 14.07 -7.41
C TYR A 460 15.76 13.98 -7.54
N MET A 461 15.16 14.57 -8.60
CA MET A 461 13.71 14.76 -8.68
C MET A 461 12.95 13.44 -8.93
N ALA A 462 13.50 12.55 -9.76
CA ALA A 462 12.87 11.30 -10.17
C ALA A 462 13.94 10.20 -10.33
N PRO A 463 14.37 9.58 -9.24
CA PRO A 463 15.42 8.56 -9.24
C PRO A 463 14.95 7.20 -9.76
N ASP A 464 13.63 6.99 -9.89
CA ASP A 464 13.06 5.70 -10.30
C ASP A 464 13.70 5.15 -11.58
N GLY A 465 14.18 3.91 -11.53
CA GLY A 465 14.66 3.13 -12.66
C GLY A 465 13.53 2.49 -13.47
N GLU A 466 13.90 1.86 -14.59
CA GLU A 466 12.96 1.07 -15.37
C GLU A 466 12.73 -0.31 -14.71
N ASN A 467 11.59 -0.89 -15.00
CA ASN A 467 11.26 -2.25 -14.57
C ASN A 467 10.51 -3.02 -15.68
N PHE A 468 10.44 -4.32 -15.54
CA PHE A 468 9.85 -5.21 -16.55
C PHE A 468 8.36 -4.98 -16.80
N ARG A 469 7.60 -4.51 -15.80
CA ARG A 469 6.19 -4.12 -15.97
C ARG A 469 6.04 -2.85 -16.82
N GLY A 470 6.90 -1.84 -16.59
CA GLY A 470 6.93 -0.62 -17.37
C GLY A 470 7.19 -0.90 -18.85
N ILE A 471 8.19 -1.74 -19.14
CA ILE A 471 8.49 -2.20 -20.51
C ILE A 471 7.27 -2.90 -21.13
N ASN A 472 6.65 -3.83 -20.37
CA ASN A 472 5.48 -4.55 -20.84
C ASN A 472 4.28 -3.63 -21.09
N ALA A 473 4.04 -2.68 -20.19
CA ALA A 473 2.97 -1.69 -20.34
C ALA A 473 3.15 -0.83 -21.59
N VAL A 474 4.35 -0.29 -21.81
CA VAL A 474 4.66 0.47 -23.04
C VAL A 474 4.41 -0.37 -24.28
N ARG A 475 4.84 -1.65 -24.31
CA ARG A 475 4.59 -2.56 -25.42
C ARG A 475 3.09 -2.72 -25.68
N VAL A 476 2.32 -3.12 -24.67
CA VAL A 476 0.88 -3.41 -24.78
C VAL A 476 0.10 -2.17 -25.21
N LEU A 477 0.40 -1.00 -24.62
CA LEU A 477 -0.32 0.24 -24.88
C LEU A 477 0.02 0.85 -26.26
N SER A 478 1.17 0.49 -26.84
CA SER A 478 1.56 0.91 -28.18
C SER A 478 0.93 0.09 -29.31
N GLU A 479 0.50 -1.14 -29.04
CA GLU A 479 -0.02 -2.06 -30.05
C GLU A 479 -1.50 -1.80 -30.42
N GLU A 480 -2.35 -1.42 -29.46
CA GLU A 480 -3.80 -1.25 -29.65
C GLU A 480 -4.16 0.20 -30.00
N LYS A 481 -5.11 0.38 -30.90
CA LYS A 481 -5.50 1.70 -31.41
C LYS A 481 -6.93 2.13 -31.08
N LYS A 482 -7.79 1.21 -30.63
CA LYS A 482 -9.19 1.51 -30.28
C LYS A 482 -9.58 0.77 -29.00
N TYR A 483 -9.35 1.44 -27.88
CA TYR A 483 -9.64 0.91 -26.56
C TYR A 483 -11.15 0.95 -26.23
N THR A 484 -11.64 -0.10 -25.60
CA THR A 484 -12.91 -0.18 -24.86
C THR A 484 -12.58 -0.54 -23.42
N LEU A 485 -13.54 -0.44 -22.48
CA LEU A 485 -13.32 -0.91 -21.10
C LEU A 485 -12.76 -2.34 -21.05
N ASP A 486 -13.34 -3.27 -21.84
CA ASP A 486 -12.88 -4.66 -21.87
C ASP A 486 -11.46 -4.80 -22.44
N LYS A 487 -11.09 -4.02 -23.45
CA LYS A 487 -9.72 -4.00 -23.98
C LYS A 487 -8.73 -3.39 -23.00
N VAL A 488 -9.12 -2.37 -22.23
CA VAL A 488 -8.31 -1.80 -21.18
C VAL A 488 -8.07 -2.81 -20.05
N ILE A 489 -9.11 -3.53 -19.63
CA ILE A 489 -8.99 -4.64 -18.68
C ILE A 489 -8.05 -5.71 -19.21
N LYS A 490 -8.24 -6.15 -20.47
CA LYS A 490 -7.38 -7.13 -21.11
C LYS A 490 -5.92 -6.68 -21.19
N ALA A 491 -5.67 -5.40 -21.48
CA ALA A 491 -4.33 -4.80 -21.48
C ALA A 491 -3.72 -4.86 -20.08
N GLY A 492 -4.46 -4.42 -19.03
CA GLY A 492 -4.02 -4.51 -17.64
C GLY A 492 -3.85 -5.93 -17.11
N TYR A 493 -4.35 -6.93 -17.83
CA TYR A 493 -4.22 -8.37 -17.54
C TYR A 493 -3.27 -9.11 -18.51
N ASP A 494 -2.37 -8.38 -19.18
CA ASP A 494 -1.34 -9.04 -19.99
C ASP A 494 -0.41 -9.89 -19.13
N THR A 495 -0.33 -11.18 -19.43
CA THR A 495 0.37 -12.20 -18.64
C THR A 495 1.81 -12.44 -19.09
N ARG A 496 2.37 -11.61 -19.97
CA ARG A 496 3.72 -11.79 -20.50
C ARG A 496 4.77 -11.45 -19.43
N LEU A 497 5.72 -12.33 -19.28
CA LEU A 497 6.81 -12.25 -18.29
C LEU A 497 8.07 -11.76 -18.99
N THR A 498 8.20 -10.47 -19.20
CA THR A 498 9.25 -9.86 -20.02
C THR A 498 10.67 -10.07 -19.46
N ALA A 499 10.84 -10.34 -18.17
CA ALA A 499 12.13 -10.71 -17.61
C ALA A 499 12.68 -12.04 -18.17
N PHE A 500 11.79 -12.97 -18.48
CA PHE A 500 12.20 -14.28 -19.01
C PHE A 500 12.62 -14.25 -20.49
N GLU A 501 12.31 -13.18 -21.21
CA GLU A 501 12.87 -12.93 -22.54
C GLU A 501 14.42 -12.71 -22.49
N ILE A 502 14.95 -12.39 -21.32
CA ILE A 502 16.37 -12.24 -21.06
C ILE A 502 16.93 -13.50 -20.37
N LEU A 503 16.26 -13.96 -19.30
CA LEU A 503 16.78 -15.04 -18.45
C LEU A 503 16.75 -16.42 -19.12
N VAL A 504 15.67 -16.76 -19.85
CA VAL A 504 15.55 -18.08 -20.49
C VAL A 504 16.57 -18.29 -21.62
N PRO A 505 16.79 -17.34 -22.55
CA PRO A 505 17.87 -17.45 -23.53
C PRO A 505 19.27 -17.61 -22.88
N ALA A 506 19.52 -16.90 -21.76
CA ALA A 506 20.78 -17.04 -21.03
C ALA A 506 20.95 -18.46 -20.45
N LEU A 507 19.90 -19.04 -19.87
CA LEU A 507 19.90 -20.43 -19.40
C LEU A 507 20.13 -21.44 -20.52
N ILE A 508 19.42 -21.32 -21.65
CA ILE A 508 19.56 -22.20 -22.82
C ILE A 508 21.01 -22.15 -23.34
N ASN A 509 21.57 -20.94 -23.47
CA ASN A 509 22.94 -20.76 -23.90
C ASN A 509 23.96 -21.36 -22.89
N ALA A 510 23.69 -21.22 -21.60
CA ALA A 510 24.47 -21.81 -20.52
C ALA A 510 24.45 -23.35 -20.58
N PHE A 511 23.26 -23.94 -20.83
CA PHE A 511 23.10 -25.38 -20.98
C PHE A 511 23.95 -25.93 -22.14
N HIS A 512 23.90 -25.31 -23.31
CA HIS A 512 24.69 -25.75 -24.48
C HIS A 512 26.18 -25.59 -24.33
N LYS A 513 26.67 -24.70 -23.45
CA LYS A 513 28.10 -24.49 -23.19
C LYS A 513 28.65 -25.31 -22.03
N LYS A 514 27.78 -25.89 -21.19
CA LYS A 514 28.17 -26.61 -19.99
C LYS A 514 28.69 -28.01 -20.32
N ASP A 515 29.78 -28.38 -19.68
CA ASP A 515 30.28 -29.78 -19.68
C ASP A 515 29.49 -30.60 -18.64
N PHE A 516 28.78 -31.63 -19.09
CA PHE A 516 28.00 -32.54 -18.27
C PHE A 516 28.70 -33.87 -17.98
N THR A 517 29.99 -34.03 -18.32
CA THR A 517 30.72 -35.30 -18.16
C THR A 517 30.66 -35.86 -16.74
N ASN A 518 30.62 -34.97 -15.74
CA ASN A 518 30.60 -35.33 -14.32
C ASN A 518 29.18 -35.36 -13.71
N TYR A 519 28.13 -35.22 -14.52
CA TYR A 519 26.75 -35.25 -14.03
C TYR A 519 26.14 -36.65 -14.16
N PRO A 520 25.29 -37.09 -13.21
CA PRO A 520 24.45 -38.26 -13.42
C PRO A 520 23.64 -38.14 -14.71
N ILE A 521 23.55 -39.22 -15.48
CA ILE A 521 22.82 -39.20 -16.78
C ILE A 521 21.35 -38.81 -16.60
N GLU A 522 20.75 -39.15 -15.49
CA GLU A 522 19.39 -38.80 -15.16
C GLU A 522 19.22 -37.27 -14.94
N ASP A 523 20.16 -36.64 -14.23
CA ASP A 523 20.20 -35.21 -14.02
C ASP A 523 20.30 -34.45 -15.36
N PHE A 524 21.18 -34.92 -16.25
CA PHE A 524 21.28 -34.35 -17.60
C PHE A 524 19.99 -34.44 -18.37
N LYS A 525 19.36 -35.62 -18.43
CA LYS A 525 18.08 -35.82 -19.13
C LYS A 525 16.98 -34.92 -18.60
N GLN A 526 16.86 -34.77 -17.28
CA GLN A 526 15.85 -33.91 -16.67
C GLN A 526 16.08 -32.44 -17.03
N VAL A 527 17.31 -31.95 -17.03
CA VAL A 527 17.61 -30.58 -17.44
C VAL A 527 17.34 -30.39 -18.93
N GLU A 528 17.72 -31.34 -19.80
CA GLU A 528 17.48 -31.31 -21.26
C GLU A 528 15.96 -31.25 -21.56
N GLU A 529 15.17 -32.08 -20.89
CA GLU A 529 13.71 -32.09 -21.03
C GLU A 529 13.09 -30.75 -20.62
N MET A 530 13.59 -30.18 -19.53
CA MET A 530 13.15 -28.88 -19.04
C MET A 530 13.52 -27.73 -19.99
N ILE A 531 14.77 -27.73 -20.53
CA ILE A 531 15.19 -26.77 -21.55
C ILE A 531 14.23 -26.84 -22.74
N THR A 532 13.89 -28.07 -23.20
CA THR A 532 12.93 -28.28 -24.28
C THR A 532 11.53 -27.67 -23.98
N ILE A 533 11.07 -27.71 -22.73
CA ILE A 533 9.82 -27.08 -22.32
C ILE A 533 9.94 -25.55 -22.39
N LEU A 534 11.07 -24.98 -21.92
CA LEU A 534 11.28 -23.54 -21.91
C LEU A 534 11.53 -22.93 -23.29
N GLU A 535 12.16 -23.66 -24.21
CA GLU A 535 12.33 -23.26 -25.62
C GLU A 535 11.00 -23.07 -26.36
N LYS A 536 10.02 -23.87 -26.01
CA LYS A 536 8.66 -23.84 -26.60
C LYS A 536 7.73 -22.86 -25.89
N TRP A 537 8.19 -22.24 -24.78
CA TRP A 537 7.35 -21.38 -23.98
C TRP A 537 7.22 -19.97 -24.60
N ASN A 538 6.00 -19.46 -24.62
CA ASN A 538 5.67 -18.12 -25.14
C ASN A 538 5.87 -16.99 -24.14
N TYR A 539 6.53 -17.27 -23.01
CA TYR A 539 6.75 -16.34 -21.89
C TYR A 539 5.46 -15.81 -21.24
N ARG A 540 4.35 -16.52 -21.35
CA ARG A 540 3.10 -16.15 -20.68
C ARG A 540 2.81 -17.11 -19.54
N CYS A 541 2.45 -16.53 -18.37
CA CYS A 541 2.03 -17.36 -17.26
C CYS A 541 0.59 -17.85 -17.43
N GLY A 542 0.27 -18.94 -16.74
CA GLY A 542 -1.06 -19.52 -16.72
C GLY A 542 -1.16 -20.68 -15.74
N GLU A 543 -2.38 -20.96 -15.26
CA GLU A 543 -2.62 -22.01 -14.26
C GLU A 543 -2.18 -23.41 -14.70
N ASN A 544 -2.26 -23.73 -16.00
CA ASN A 544 -1.89 -25.02 -16.55
C ASN A 544 -0.44 -25.09 -17.07
N SER A 545 0.34 -24.02 -16.91
CA SER A 545 1.69 -23.91 -17.46
C SER A 545 2.74 -24.55 -16.57
N VAL A 546 3.36 -25.63 -17.03
CA VAL A 546 4.55 -26.23 -16.43
C VAL A 546 5.76 -25.30 -16.60
N ALA A 547 5.91 -24.66 -17.76
CA ALA A 547 7.00 -23.72 -18.01
C ALA A 547 6.99 -22.54 -17.02
N THR A 548 5.79 -22.04 -16.66
CA THR A 548 5.67 -21.01 -15.61
C THR A 548 6.23 -21.47 -14.26
N THR A 549 5.88 -22.69 -13.83
CA THR A 549 6.41 -23.26 -12.58
C THR A 549 7.93 -23.31 -12.58
N LEU A 550 8.51 -23.90 -13.64
CA LEU A 550 9.95 -24.07 -13.76
C LEU A 550 10.69 -22.75 -13.79
N ALA A 551 10.24 -21.82 -14.63
CA ALA A 551 10.86 -20.52 -14.79
C ALA A 551 10.79 -19.68 -13.51
N VAL A 552 9.62 -19.61 -12.87
CA VAL A 552 9.44 -18.78 -11.65
C VAL A 552 10.18 -19.36 -10.45
N GLU A 553 10.07 -20.68 -10.19
CA GLU A 553 10.79 -21.31 -9.07
C GLU A 553 12.31 -21.25 -9.25
N TRP A 554 12.79 -21.35 -10.49
CA TRP A 554 14.20 -21.15 -10.82
C TRP A 554 14.67 -19.71 -10.61
N ALA A 555 13.96 -18.75 -11.20
CA ALA A 555 14.37 -17.35 -11.17
C ALA A 555 14.32 -16.75 -9.76
N GLN A 556 13.45 -17.24 -8.88
CA GLN A 556 13.43 -16.82 -7.48
C GLN A 556 14.75 -17.15 -6.73
N LYS A 557 15.42 -18.26 -7.09
CA LYS A 557 16.75 -18.59 -6.51
C LYS A 557 17.83 -17.64 -6.99
N LEU A 558 17.68 -17.08 -8.19
CA LEU A 558 18.63 -16.15 -8.80
C LEU A 558 18.41 -14.70 -8.36
N LEU A 559 17.23 -14.36 -7.85
CA LEU A 559 16.87 -12.98 -7.55
C LEU A 559 17.85 -12.26 -6.60
N PRO A 560 18.38 -12.89 -5.53
CA PRO A 560 19.39 -12.24 -4.68
C PRO A 560 20.68 -11.90 -5.42
N MET A 561 21.07 -12.68 -6.44
CA MET A 561 22.24 -12.45 -7.26
C MET A 561 21.98 -11.38 -8.31
N ILE A 562 20.82 -11.41 -8.94
CA ILE A 562 20.35 -10.37 -9.88
C ILE A 562 20.33 -9.01 -9.19
N ASN A 563 19.78 -8.92 -7.97
CA ASN A 563 19.69 -7.68 -7.21
C ASN A 563 21.06 -7.08 -6.84
N LYS A 564 22.08 -7.91 -6.74
CA LYS A 564 23.49 -7.50 -6.48
C LYS A 564 24.29 -7.22 -7.75
N ALA A 565 23.79 -7.61 -8.91
CA ALA A 565 24.48 -7.45 -10.17
C ALA A 565 24.41 -5.99 -10.68
N GLY A 566 25.53 -5.46 -11.15
CA GLY A 566 25.60 -4.09 -11.67
C GLY A 566 25.57 -3.01 -10.58
N GLY A 567 26.01 -1.81 -10.91
CA GLY A 567 26.09 -0.66 -9.99
C GLY A 567 24.95 0.34 -10.13
N VAL A 568 23.83 -0.03 -10.77
CA VAL A 568 22.72 0.86 -11.11
C VAL A 568 21.43 0.40 -10.41
N ASP A 569 20.59 1.36 -10.03
CA ASP A 569 19.29 1.05 -9.45
C ASP A 569 18.19 0.92 -10.52
N ASP A 570 18.41 -0.03 -11.43
CA ASP A 570 17.53 -0.35 -12.55
C ASP A 570 17.40 -1.87 -12.67
N GLN A 571 16.20 -2.38 -12.44
CA GLN A 571 15.95 -3.83 -12.40
C GLN A 571 16.26 -4.50 -13.75
N VAL A 572 15.99 -3.82 -14.84
CA VAL A 572 16.18 -4.37 -16.19
C VAL A 572 17.67 -4.48 -16.50
N GLU A 573 18.45 -3.43 -16.21
CA GLU A 573 19.89 -3.41 -16.43
C GLU A 573 20.62 -4.39 -15.51
N LYS A 574 20.22 -4.52 -14.23
CA LYS A 574 20.72 -5.57 -13.32
C LYS A 574 20.52 -6.97 -13.90
N THR A 575 19.30 -7.23 -14.41
CA THR A 575 18.98 -8.55 -15.01
C THR A 575 19.77 -8.81 -16.29
N LYS A 576 19.92 -7.83 -17.17
CA LYS A 576 20.76 -7.94 -18.37
C LYS A 576 22.22 -8.21 -18.01
N HIS A 577 22.77 -7.45 -17.06
CA HIS A 577 24.13 -7.62 -16.59
C HIS A 577 24.36 -9.03 -16.00
N PHE A 578 23.41 -9.49 -15.15
CA PHE A 578 23.46 -10.84 -14.59
C PHE A 578 23.42 -11.90 -15.70
N ALA A 579 22.45 -11.83 -16.61
CA ALA A 579 22.29 -12.79 -17.69
C ALA A 579 23.53 -12.90 -18.62
N ALA A 580 24.21 -11.78 -18.81
CA ALA A 580 25.43 -11.73 -19.66
C ALA A 580 26.68 -12.28 -18.96
N ASN A 581 26.77 -12.22 -17.63
CA ASN A 581 27.98 -12.48 -16.87
C ASN A 581 27.89 -13.67 -15.90
N ALA A 582 26.67 -14.23 -15.67
CA ALA A 582 26.52 -15.36 -14.75
C ALA A 582 27.27 -16.61 -15.26
N PRO A 583 27.98 -17.32 -14.40
CA PRO A 583 28.61 -18.58 -14.78
C PRO A 583 27.57 -19.59 -15.28
N ALA A 584 27.86 -20.28 -16.39
CA ALA A 584 26.95 -21.28 -16.96
C ALA A 584 26.56 -22.37 -15.95
N GLY A 585 27.51 -22.76 -15.07
CA GLY A 585 27.26 -23.70 -13.98
C GLY A 585 26.18 -23.22 -13.04
N GLU A 586 26.23 -21.95 -12.61
CA GLU A 586 25.25 -21.37 -11.67
C GLU A 586 23.83 -21.38 -12.21
N LEU A 587 23.62 -21.03 -13.45
CA LEU A 587 22.32 -21.05 -14.11
C LEU A 587 21.75 -22.48 -14.22
N VAL A 588 22.57 -23.43 -14.67
CA VAL A 588 22.13 -24.82 -14.88
C VAL A 588 21.96 -25.56 -13.55
N ASP A 589 22.89 -25.37 -12.61
CA ASP A 589 22.83 -26.08 -11.31
C ASP A 589 21.69 -25.59 -10.44
N SER A 590 21.38 -24.28 -10.47
CA SER A 590 20.19 -23.75 -9.81
C SER A 590 18.88 -24.30 -10.41
N MET A 591 18.89 -24.62 -11.71
CA MET A 591 17.77 -25.23 -12.36
C MET A 591 17.60 -26.70 -11.97
N LEU A 592 18.68 -27.47 -11.94
CA LEU A 592 18.66 -28.84 -11.44
C LEU A 592 18.20 -28.90 -9.97
N ALA A 593 18.66 -27.95 -9.16
CA ALA A 593 18.16 -27.82 -7.77
C ALA A 593 16.63 -27.57 -7.73
N THR A 594 16.12 -26.76 -8.65
CA THR A 594 14.66 -26.50 -8.76
C THR A 594 13.89 -27.79 -9.13
N ILE A 595 14.36 -28.56 -10.11
CA ILE A 595 13.77 -29.85 -10.46
C ILE A 595 13.71 -30.78 -9.24
N LYS A 596 14.84 -30.95 -8.55
CA LYS A 596 14.95 -31.81 -7.37
C LYS A 596 14.04 -31.38 -6.23
N GLU A 597 13.94 -30.07 -5.99
CA GLU A 597 13.02 -29.55 -4.97
C GLU A 597 11.55 -29.80 -5.31
N LEU A 598 11.13 -29.54 -6.53
CA LEU A 598 9.76 -29.84 -7.00
C LEU A 598 9.45 -31.34 -6.88
N GLN A 599 10.38 -32.19 -7.33
CA GLN A 599 10.27 -33.65 -7.20
C GLN A 599 10.11 -34.08 -5.74
N ASN A 600 10.94 -33.56 -4.84
CA ASN A 600 10.88 -33.90 -3.41
C ASN A 600 9.61 -33.37 -2.73
N LYS A 601 9.15 -32.19 -3.09
CA LYS A 601 8.01 -31.52 -2.47
C LYS A 601 6.68 -32.06 -2.94
N PHE A 602 6.57 -32.38 -4.23
CA PHE A 602 5.31 -32.73 -4.90
C PHE A 602 5.28 -34.12 -5.54
N GLY A 603 6.38 -34.87 -5.51
CA GLY A 603 6.49 -36.19 -6.13
C GLY A 603 6.70 -36.15 -7.64
N LYS A 604 6.65 -34.97 -8.26
CA LYS A 604 6.89 -34.72 -9.69
C LYS A 604 7.45 -33.30 -9.88
N TRP A 605 8.28 -33.08 -10.87
CA TRP A 605 8.79 -31.74 -11.19
C TRP A 605 8.00 -31.06 -12.33
N GLN A 606 7.38 -31.84 -13.22
CA GLN A 606 6.47 -31.33 -14.24
C GLN A 606 5.08 -31.09 -13.64
N ILE A 607 4.94 -29.94 -12.94
CA ILE A 607 3.74 -29.58 -12.22
C ILE A 607 3.16 -28.25 -12.75
N PRO A 608 1.88 -28.20 -13.13
CA PRO A 608 1.21 -26.97 -13.52
C PRO A 608 1.24 -25.91 -12.42
N TRP A 609 1.44 -24.64 -12.80
CA TRP A 609 1.55 -23.53 -11.85
C TRP A 609 0.37 -23.43 -10.89
N GLY A 610 -0.86 -23.59 -11.39
CA GLY A 610 -2.06 -23.54 -10.56
C GLY A 610 -2.22 -24.67 -9.54
N GLU A 611 -1.47 -25.79 -9.67
CA GLU A 611 -1.45 -26.83 -8.65
C GLU A 611 -0.71 -26.35 -7.38
N ILE A 612 0.31 -25.52 -7.55
CA ILE A 612 1.15 -25.01 -6.44
C ILE A 612 0.82 -23.59 -6.01
N ASN A 613 0.28 -22.76 -6.90
CA ASN A 613 0.01 -21.33 -6.65
C ASN A 613 -1.49 -21.11 -6.42
N ARG A 614 -1.86 -20.75 -5.21
CA ARG A 614 -3.25 -20.85 -4.71
C ARG A 614 -3.73 -19.55 -4.08
N PHE A 615 -5.03 -19.24 -4.21
CA PHE A 615 -5.74 -18.21 -3.49
C PHE A 615 -6.64 -18.83 -2.44
N GLN A 616 -6.45 -18.43 -1.17
CA GLN A 616 -7.20 -18.95 -0.04
C GLN A 616 -7.45 -17.83 0.97
N ARG A 617 -8.66 -17.77 1.52
CA ARG A 617 -9.02 -16.92 2.65
C ARG A 617 -9.86 -17.74 3.61
N ILE A 618 -9.31 -18.12 4.77
CA ILE A 618 -9.92 -19.05 5.70
C ILE A 618 -10.13 -18.48 7.11
N SER A 619 -9.67 -17.27 7.37
CA SER A 619 -9.85 -16.60 8.67
C SER A 619 -9.93 -15.09 8.50
N SER A 620 -10.45 -14.40 9.55
CA SER A 620 -10.47 -12.94 9.69
C SER A 620 -9.16 -12.36 10.24
N ASP A 621 -8.13 -13.17 10.40
CA ASP A 621 -6.86 -12.70 10.95
C ASP A 621 -6.22 -11.70 9.99
N ILE A 622 -5.59 -10.66 10.55
CA ILE A 622 -4.82 -9.69 9.77
C ILE A 622 -3.63 -10.41 9.14
N ASP A 623 -2.90 -11.19 9.94
CA ASP A 623 -1.89 -12.14 9.44
C ASP A 623 -2.61 -13.37 8.91
N SER A 624 -2.72 -13.47 7.60
CA SER A 624 -3.44 -14.56 6.94
C SER A 624 -2.83 -15.91 7.27
N LYS A 625 -3.69 -16.89 7.56
CA LYS A 625 -3.33 -18.30 7.78
C LYS A 625 -3.72 -19.12 6.57
N PHE A 626 -2.94 -20.17 6.29
CA PHE A 626 -3.16 -21.02 5.13
C PHE A 626 -3.04 -22.49 5.52
N ASP A 627 -3.79 -23.35 4.78
CA ASP A 627 -3.88 -24.77 5.07
C ASP A 627 -4.08 -25.55 3.76
N ASP A 628 -3.13 -26.43 3.42
CA ASP A 628 -3.17 -27.23 2.19
C ASP A 628 -4.35 -28.22 2.16
N SER A 629 -4.92 -28.59 3.32
CA SER A 629 -6.07 -29.48 3.44
C SER A 629 -7.41 -28.81 3.15
N LYS A 630 -7.46 -27.47 3.18
CA LYS A 630 -8.68 -26.70 2.95
C LYS A 630 -8.81 -26.26 1.49
N PRO A 631 -10.03 -26.02 1.01
CA PRO A 631 -10.27 -25.54 -0.36
C PRO A 631 -9.47 -24.27 -0.68
N SER A 632 -8.96 -24.19 -1.90
CA SER A 632 -8.27 -23.03 -2.43
C SER A 632 -8.43 -22.96 -3.95
N ILE A 633 -8.34 -21.77 -4.52
CA ILE A 633 -8.53 -21.48 -5.93
C ILE A 633 -7.17 -21.47 -6.65
N PRO A 634 -6.99 -22.16 -7.79
CA PRO A 634 -5.77 -22.04 -8.58
C PRO A 634 -5.64 -20.64 -9.18
N VAL A 635 -4.43 -20.08 -9.20
CA VAL A 635 -4.14 -18.76 -9.77
C VAL A 635 -2.99 -18.87 -10.77
N GLY A 636 -3.25 -18.45 -12.00
CA GLY A 636 -2.27 -18.46 -13.09
C GLY A 636 -1.25 -17.31 -13.02
N PHE A 637 -1.50 -16.28 -12.21
CA PHE A 637 -0.65 -15.10 -12.10
C PHE A 637 0.58 -15.38 -11.25
N VAL A 638 1.61 -14.52 -11.41
CA VAL A 638 2.86 -14.57 -10.66
C VAL A 638 3.18 -13.20 -10.05
N SER A 639 4.33 -13.05 -9.41
CA SER A 639 4.83 -11.74 -8.98
C SER A 639 5.07 -10.83 -10.19
N SER A 640 4.68 -9.58 -10.07
CA SER A 640 4.92 -8.53 -11.07
C SER A 640 6.40 -8.20 -11.31
N THR A 641 7.30 -8.69 -10.46
CA THR A 641 8.76 -8.64 -10.64
C THR A 641 9.20 -9.15 -12.01
N TRP A 642 8.50 -10.16 -12.53
CA TRP A 642 8.85 -10.80 -13.80
C TRP A 642 8.25 -10.12 -15.04
N GLY A 643 7.54 -9.00 -14.87
CA GLY A 643 7.05 -8.16 -15.96
C GLY A 643 5.59 -8.32 -16.35
N MET A 644 4.87 -9.25 -15.74
CA MET A 644 3.43 -9.39 -15.91
C MET A 644 2.70 -8.17 -15.37
N LEU A 645 1.64 -7.72 -16.02
CA LEU A 645 0.87 -6.56 -15.57
C LEU A 645 -0.04 -6.86 -14.38
N PRO A 646 -0.86 -7.93 -14.36
CA PRO A 646 -1.52 -8.32 -13.12
C PRO A 646 -0.46 -8.85 -12.14
N SER A 647 -0.60 -8.54 -10.86
CA SER A 647 0.35 -8.97 -9.83
C SER A 647 -0.28 -9.94 -8.85
N TYR A 648 0.45 -11.00 -8.53
CA TYR A 648 0.06 -11.98 -7.52
C TYR A 648 1.31 -12.52 -6.82
N SER A 649 1.69 -11.91 -5.72
CA SER A 649 2.82 -12.38 -4.92
C SER A 649 2.37 -13.46 -3.96
N SER A 650 2.95 -14.64 -4.10
CA SER A 650 2.65 -15.81 -3.29
C SER A 650 3.94 -16.41 -2.70
N LYS A 651 3.81 -17.02 -1.54
CA LYS A 651 4.89 -17.74 -0.85
C LYS A 651 4.38 -18.98 -0.13
N THR A 652 5.29 -19.85 0.28
CA THR A 652 4.98 -20.97 1.19
C THR A 652 4.98 -20.49 2.63
N PHE A 653 4.16 -21.12 3.45
CA PHE A 653 4.04 -20.83 4.88
C PHE A 653 4.43 -22.06 5.70
N PRO A 654 4.76 -21.91 6.98
CA PRO A 654 5.02 -23.05 7.85
C PRO A 654 3.88 -24.07 7.80
N GLY A 655 4.21 -25.33 7.50
CA GLY A 655 3.24 -26.41 7.35
C GLY A 655 2.56 -26.54 5.99
N THR A 656 2.87 -25.65 5.01
CA THR A 656 2.32 -25.75 3.65
C THR A 656 3.36 -26.19 2.62
N LYS A 657 2.90 -26.98 1.64
CA LYS A 657 3.66 -27.30 0.42
C LYS A 657 3.33 -26.31 -0.71
N LYS A 658 2.07 -25.85 -0.77
CA LYS A 658 1.60 -24.90 -1.79
C LYS A 658 2.01 -23.48 -1.42
N ARG A 659 1.99 -22.61 -2.42
CA ARG A 659 2.19 -21.17 -2.30
C ARG A 659 0.83 -20.49 -2.20
N TYR A 660 0.71 -19.52 -1.31
CA TYR A 660 -0.52 -18.76 -1.11
C TYR A 660 -0.27 -17.27 -1.32
N GLY A 661 -1.21 -16.62 -2.04
CA GLY A 661 -1.12 -15.21 -2.34
C GLY A 661 -1.40 -14.34 -1.11
N VAL A 662 -0.59 -13.31 -0.95
CA VAL A 662 -0.69 -12.37 0.17
C VAL A 662 -0.73 -10.90 -0.28
N ASN A 663 -0.28 -10.63 -1.51
CA ASN A 663 -0.14 -9.31 -2.07
C ASN A 663 -0.36 -9.36 -3.60
N GLY A 664 -0.82 -8.28 -4.17
CA GLY A 664 -0.99 -8.15 -5.61
C GLY A 664 -2.17 -7.24 -5.96
N ASN A 665 -2.82 -7.51 -7.09
CA ASN A 665 -4.06 -6.84 -7.46
C ASN A 665 -5.00 -6.82 -6.26
N SER A 666 -5.34 -5.65 -5.73
CA SER A 666 -6.18 -5.56 -4.51
C SER A 666 -7.56 -4.98 -4.81
N PHE A 667 -7.62 -3.81 -5.41
CA PHE A 667 -8.82 -3.20 -5.99
C PHE A 667 -8.50 -2.83 -7.43
N ILE A 668 -9.25 -3.34 -8.37
CA ILE A 668 -9.04 -3.03 -9.78
C ILE A 668 -10.30 -2.35 -10.31
N CYS A 669 -10.12 -1.24 -11.04
CA CYS A 669 -11.23 -0.55 -11.66
C CYS A 669 -10.82 -0.01 -13.03
N ALA A 670 -11.69 -0.19 -14.02
CA ALA A 670 -11.62 0.51 -15.29
C ALA A 670 -12.84 1.42 -15.39
N VAL A 671 -12.63 2.71 -15.62
CA VAL A 671 -13.71 3.71 -15.69
C VAL A 671 -13.62 4.51 -16.97
N GLU A 672 -14.76 4.66 -17.64
CA GLU A 672 -14.94 5.45 -18.87
C GLU A 672 -15.80 6.68 -18.58
N PHE A 673 -15.28 7.85 -18.96
CA PHE A 673 -15.90 9.16 -18.70
C PHE A 673 -16.73 9.63 -19.91
N GLY A 674 -17.88 8.98 -20.11
CA GLY A 674 -18.85 9.37 -21.13
C GLY A 674 -19.89 10.38 -20.59
N LYS A 675 -21.00 10.52 -21.31
CA LYS A 675 -22.16 11.32 -20.88
C LYS A 675 -22.70 10.81 -19.51
N LYS A 676 -22.65 9.53 -19.29
CA LYS A 676 -22.73 8.86 -17.98
C LYS A 676 -21.42 8.11 -17.79
N VAL A 677 -20.90 8.13 -16.59
CA VAL A 677 -19.75 7.32 -16.20
C VAL A 677 -20.15 5.85 -16.21
N THR A 678 -19.33 5.01 -16.83
CA THR A 678 -19.44 3.56 -16.75
C THR A 678 -18.14 2.96 -16.24
N ALA A 679 -18.24 1.98 -15.35
CA ALA A 679 -17.05 1.38 -14.77
C ALA A 679 -17.27 -0.11 -14.46
N LYS A 680 -16.15 -0.84 -14.43
CA LYS A 680 -16.07 -2.22 -13.97
C LYS A 680 -15.03 -2.34 -12.88
N SER A 681 -15.31 -3.11 -11.84
CA SER A 681 -14.39 -3.28 -10.71
C SER A 681 -14.25 -4.74 -10.27
N LEU A 682 -13.20 -4.99 -9.51
CA LEU A 682 -12.92 -6.27 -8.88
C LEU A 682 -12.12 -6.04 -7.60
N LEU A 683 -12.58 -6.62 -6.50
CA LEU A 683 -11.89 -6.58 -5.21
C LEU A 683 -11.27 -7.95 -4.90
N ALA A 684 -10.03 -7.98 -4.42
CA ALA A 684 -9.40 -9.22 -3.99
C ALA A 684 -10.16 -9.85 -2.82
N GLY A 685 -10.73 -11.02 -3.05
CA GLY A 685 -11.47 -11.81 -2.05
C GLY A 685 -12.93 -11.43 -1.92
N GLY A 686 -13.27 -10.25 -1.44
CA GLY A 686 -14.61 -9.77 -1.16
C GLY A 686 -14.62 -8.66 -0.13
N GLU A 687 -15.77 -8.01 0.06
CA GLU A 687 -15.92 -6.78 0.84
C GLU A 687 -15.81 -7.01 2.36
N SER A 688 -16.29 -8.13 2.88
CA SER A 688 -16.39 -8.38 4.32
C SER A 688 -15.15 -9.03 4.92
N GLY A 689 -14.75 -8.62 6.12
CA GLY A 689 -13.76 -9.30 6.96
C GLY A 689 -14.33 -10.43 7.83
N ASP A 690 -15.66 -10.64 7.85
CA ASP A 690 -16.33 -11.71 8.62
C ASP A 690 -16.39 -13.01 7.80
N PRO A 691 -15.76 -14.11 8.28
CA PRO A 691 -15.81 -15.40 7.60
C PRO A 691 -17.23 -15.98 7.43
N ASN A 692 -18.21 -15.51 8.20
CA ASN A 692 -19.60 -15.94 8.08
C ASN A 692 -20.39 -15.14 7.03
N SER A 693 -19.85 -14.04 6.55
CA SER A 693 -20.45 -13.25 5.50
C SER A 693 -20.30 -13.94 4.14
N LYS A 694 -21.35 -13.91 3.32
CA LYS A 694 -21.24 -14.36 1.92
C LYS A 694 -20.23 -13.52 1.12
N HIS A 695 -19.99 -12.28 1.53
CA HIS A 695 -19.04 -11.36 0.90
C HIS A 695 -17.61 -11.48 1.46
N PHE A 696 -17.32 -12.54 2.19
CA PHE A 696 -15.97 -12.77 2.70
C PHE A 696 -14.99 -13.16 1.58
N PHE A 697 -15.45 -14.00 0.62
CA PHE A 697 -14.58 -14.50 -0.45
C PHE A 697 -15.33 -14.72 -1.78
N ASP A 698 -16.46 -14.05 -1.98
CA ASP A 698 -17.33 -14.21 -3.15
C ASP A 698 -16.70 -13.73 -4.46
N GLN A 699 -15.72 -12.82 -4.41
CA GLN A 699 -14.97 -12.36 -5.58
C GLN A 699 -13.69 -13.18 -5.84
N GLY A 700 -13.36 -14.19 -5.03
CA GLY A 700 -12.12 -14.96 -5.15
C GLY A 700 -11.99 -15.71 -6.48
N LEU A 701 -13.06 -16.34 -6.97
CA LEU A 701 -13.05 -17.00 -8.29
C LEU A 701 -12.98 -15.98 -9.43
N MET A 702 -13.75 -14.91 -9.34
CA MET A 702 -13.71 -13.79 -10.30
C MET A 702 -12.28 -13.25 -10.42
N TYR A 703 -11.60 -13.07 -9.29
CA TYR A 703 -10.22 -12.63 -9.22
C TYR A 703 -9.27 -13.54 -10.03
N SER A 704 -9.33 -14.85 -9.80
CA SER A 704 -8.45 -15.81 -10.49
C SER A 704 -8.68 -15.87 -11.99
N LYS A 705 -9.87 -15.50 -12.46
CA LYS A 705 -10.30 -15.53 -13.88
C LYS A 705 -10.29 -14.16 -14.55
N GLY A 706 -9.97 -13.09 -13.84
CA GLY A 706 -10.03 -11.72 -14.37
C GLY A 706 -11.45 -11.28 -14.76
N GLN A 707 -12.45 -11.75 -14.03
CA GLN A 707 -13.85 -11.38 -14.24
C GLN A 707 -14.23 -10.20 -13.38
N PHE A 708 -14.88 -9.20 -13.97
CA PHE A 708 -15.23 -7.95 -13.33
C PHE A 708 -16.73 -7.82 -13.18
N LYS A 709 -17.16 -7.15 -12.09
CA LYS A 709 -18.54 -6.71 -11.92
C LYS A 709 -18.72 -5.31 -12.47
N ASP A 710 -19.94 -4.95 -12.89
CA ASP A 710 -20.29 -3.58 -13.21
C ASP A 710 -20.37 -2.75 -11.91
N VAL A 711 -19.86 -1.52 -11.96
CA VAL A 711 -19.95 -0.58 -10.85
C VAL A 711 -21.32 0.10 -10.87
N LEU A 712 -22.01 0.05 -9.74
CA LEU A 712 -23.30 0.70 -9.56
C LEU A 712 -23.07 2.12 -9.04
N PHE A 713 -22.89 3.09 -9.95
CA PHE A 713 -22.57 4.47 -9.59
C PHE A 713 -23.84 5.34 -9.43
N TYR A 714 -24.86 5.14 -10.25
CA TYR A 714 -26.09 5.91 -10.17
C TYR A 714 -27.12 5.24 -9.25
N LYS A 715 -27.84 6.05 -8.47
CA LYS A 715 -28.80 5.56 -7.48
C LYS A 715 -29.86 4.64 -8.07
N GLU A 716 -30.33 4.93 -9.28
CA GLU A 716 -31.28 4.09 -10.02
C GLU A 716 -30.75 2.67 -10.31
N ASP A 717 -29.43 2.52 -10.50
CA ASP A 717 -28.81 1.21 -10.73
C ASP A 717 -28.54 0.50 -9.40
N VAL A 718 -28.13 1.22 -8.36
CA VAL A 718 -28.01 0.68 -6.99
C VAL A 718 -29.33 0.09 -6.53
N LEU A 719 -30.45 0.80 -6.75
CA LEU A 719 -31.78 0.34 -6.31
C LEU A 719 -32.27 -0.93 -7.02
N LYS A 720 -31.69 -1.32 -8.15
CA LYS A 720 -31.99 -2.60 -8.84
C LYS A 720 -31.23 -3.81 -8.25
N HIS A 721 -30.20 -3.55 -7.44
CA HIS A 721 -29.27 -4.58 -6.94
C HIS A 721 -29.15 -4.56 -5.40
N VAL A 722 -30.17 -4.05 -4.72
CA VAL A 722 -30.19 -3.91 -3.25
C VAL A 722 -30.22 -5.27 -2.59
N GLU A 723 -29.29 -5.49 -1.69
CA GLU A 723 -29.34 -6.57 -0.72
C GLU A 723 -29.95 -6.11 0.61
N ARG A 724 -29.53 -4.93 1.08
CA ARG A 724 -29.99 -4.35 2.34
C ARG A 724 -29.98 -2.82 2.28
N THR A 725 -31.02 -2.20 2.85
CA THR A 725 -31.09 -0.74 3.07
C THR A 725 -31.35 -0.49 4.55
N TYR A 726 -30.57 0.42 5.16
CA TYR A 726 -30.68 0.70 6.61
C TYR A 726 -30.05 2.06 6.96
N HIS A 727 -30.38 2.55 8.15
CA HIS A 727 -29.66 3.65 8.80
C HIS A 727 -28.59 3.11 9.76
N PRO A 728 -27.44 3.78 9.94
CA PRO A 728 -26.45 3.34 10.94
C PRO A 728 -27.11 3.06 12.29
N GLY A 729 -26.83 1.91 12.88
CA GLY A 729 -27.40 1.45 14.15
C GLY A 729 -28.70 0.65 14.05
N GLU A 730 -29.29 0.49 12.87
CA GLU A 730 -30.37 -0.47 12.61
C GLU A 730 -29.80 -1.87 12.34
N LYS A 731 -30.60 -2.92 12.72
CA LYS A 731 -30.21 -4.33 12.51
C LYS A 731 -30.71 -4.85 11.17
#